data_b9e29e3b8580bfa5130d53c4f2762264
#
_entry.id   b9e29e3b8580bfa5130d53c4f2762264
#
_cell.length_a   1.000
_cell.length_b   1.000
_cell.length_c   1.000
_cell.angle_alpha   90.00
_cell.angle_beta   90.00
_cell.angle_gamma   90.00
#
_symmetry.space_group_name_H-M   'P 1'
#
loop_
_entity.id
_entity.type
_entity.pdbx_description
1 polymer ?
#
loop_
_entity_poly.entity_id
_entity_poly.type
_entity_poly.pdbx_seq_one_letter_code
_entity_poly.pdbx_strand_id
1 'polypeptide(L)'
;MPIQILGLREYENQHGKRQKREEFFGRGWRAPSVRELFKDLDKYLSLITPMDRVNLYYTAADCLEESGRKLKEQWVIPFDIDDIDVSRTDDYIDVVLNALGLSYDTTGIVMSGHGLQLVIGITEPITDGGYFKLRRKEYKECCAKIDEAMQRASLPGHADPAVWSTGRLLRLPGTANGKPGKPYVDAKLIQGNIEPIKNFLEPLETEEAKGESASDSKRKTIKALDPKMMSHLKVDPEGVSQCQVFQLMKDNPDDVPEPVWYAALSVLGRTDRKMAHEYSKGYQGYVPEETDDKIDQALEASGPVTCEHFNYLWSKCAGCPHQHKVKSPISIKGPNFIRTKDIGFRVLNLKKDPPVQGKPDYDDLYKYYYQLHPYVSLAEYREVYVWDKKRWGIMHLNRLKEFCETHVDFKPTATERAEFVEKILANHVVEGKEFLNPFGYVNFENGIMRLPGSASLKDDTHPMDPYKLYPHSEDLGMTYLLPFKYDPDADCPRFKLFMREVTMADESIISVLQEFMGYALSNADAELGERALFLLGEGSNGKSVFLDVMKWLAGKENFSSVPLNYLDRETARYDLHGKMFNVTEETPKGGLRDSSVFKNLVTGGTMTIKQLYKNPATVKNNTKFIMAANELPTNTDTTKGMFRKILIVPFNATFEGQRIDRRIREKLRDELPGIFNWAVEGYLRLVQNEYHFTPSKAVDEEIHSYAYMSDPLKVWANDFLVEEDESKDYTTLKELYRSYVFEMDSTQQKPVNLSSFARNLRRLYRYKTYQRKVVDNVKQTCVFGLKLRGQREF
;
A
#
# COMPACT_ATOMS: atom_id res chain seq x y z
N MET A 1 8.55 8.27 11.60
CA MET A 1 9.59 7.25 11.37
C MET A 1 10.92 7.94 11.14
N PRO A 2 12.03 7.27 11.42
CA PRO A 2 13.34 7.91 11.36
C PRO A 2 13.81 8.17 9.92
N ILE A 3 14.65 9.18 9.78
CA ILE A 3 15.38 9.53 8.56
C ILE A 3 16.35 8.42 8.20
N GLN A 4 16.48 8.13 6.91
CA GLN A 4 17.38 7.10 6.39
C GLN A 4 18.69 7.70 5.88
N ILE A 5 19.78 6.98 6.13
CA ILE A 5 21.09 7.26 5.55
C ILE A 5 21.35 6.26 4.43
N LEU A 6 21.66 6.74 3.24
CA LEU A 6 21.77 5.97 2.01
C LEU A 6 23.14 6.14 1.35
N GLY A 7 23.69 5.06 0.78
CA GLY A 7 24.87 5.11 -0.09
C GLY A 7 24.47 5.01 -1.57
N LEU A 8 25.10 5.80 -2.43
CA LEU A 8 24.98 5.69 -3.88
C LEU A 8 26.29 5.12 -4.43
N ARG A 9 26.24 3.88 -4.95
CA ARG A 9 27.36 3.29 -5.71
C ARG A 9 27.13 3.43 -7.20
N GLU A 10 28.16 3.92 -7.92
CA GLU A 10 28.19 3.92 -9.37
C GLU A 10 28.80 2.61 -9.87
N TYR A 11 28.17 1.97 -10.84
CA TYR A 11 28.67 0.78 -11.51
C TYR A 11 28.50 0.89 -13.03
N GLU A 12 29.36 0.25 -13.79
CA GLU A 12 29.17 0.10 -15.23
C GLU A 12 28.33 -1.15 -15.53
N ASN A 13 27.24 -0.98 -16.29
CA ASN A 13 26.46 -2.12 -16.72
C ASN A 13 27.17 -2.88 -17.85
N GLN A 14 26.64 -4.05 -18.23
CA GLN A 14 27.20 -4.92 -19.30
C GLN A 14 27.36 -4.24 -20.66
N HIS A 15 26.84 -3.01 -20.84
CA HIS A 15 26.92 -2.21 -22.07
C HIS A 15 27.77 -0.95 -21.91
N GLY A 16 28.60 -0.87 -20.86
CA GLY A 16 29.50 0.28 -20.63
C GLY A 16 28.80 1.57 -20.20
N LYS A 17 27.51 1.54 -19.85
CA LYS A 17 26.80 2.71 -19.31
C LYS A 17 26.89 2.76 -17.79
N ARG A 18 27.32 3.88 -17.26
CA ARG A 18 27.33 4.13 -15.82
C ARG A 18 25.91 4.25 -15.28
N GLN A 19 25.60 3.47 -14.26
CA GLN A 19 24.33 3.50 -13.54
C GLN A 19 24.61 3.73 -12.05
N LYS A 20 23.67 4.40 -11.35
CA LYS A 20 23.71 4.59 -9.90
C LYS A 20 22.78 3.61 -9.25
N ARG A 21 23.26 2.87 -8.27
CA ARG A 21 22.46 1.99 -7.43
C ARG A 21 22.44 2.52 -6.01
N GLU A 22 21.23 2.69 -5.47
CA GLU A 22 21.03 2.98 -4.06
C GLU A 22 21.33 1.72 -3.25
N GLU A 23 22.27 1.79 -2.31
CA GLU A 23 22.54 0.72 -1.36
C GLU A 23 22.16 1.18 0.04
N PHE A 24 21.32 0.38 0.70
CA PHE A 24 20.92 0.61 2.08
C PHE A 24 21.96 -0.02 3.02
N PHE A 25 22.58 0.80 3.85
CA PHE A 25 23.46 0.31 4.91
C PHE A 25 22.60 -0.17 6.11
N GLY A 26 22.14 -1.43 6.07
CA GLY A 26 21.64 -2.18 7.19
C GLY A 26 20.49 -1.56 8.06
N ARG A 27 19.82 -2.37 8.85
CA ARG A 27 18.65 -2.02 9.68
C ARG A 27 18.90 -1.05 10.84
N GLY A 28 20.12 -0.53 11.05
CA GLY A 28 20.51 0.27 12.20
C GLY A 28 20.75 1.77 11.94
N TRP A 29 20.70 2.22 10.69
CA TRP A 29 21.17 3.55 10.31
C TRP A 29 20.03 4.55 10.11
N ARG A 30 19.39 4.93 11.24
CA ARG A 30 18.23 5.82 11.26
C ARG A 30 18.40 6.86 12.34
N ALA A 31 18.22 8.13 11.98
CA ALA A 31 18.08 9.21 12.93
C ALA A 31 16.60 9.57 13.14
N PRO A 32 16.17 9.92 14.35
CA PRO A 32 14.77 10.27 14.62
C PRO A 32 14.26 11.45 13.80
N SER A 33 15.14 12.41 13.49
CA SER A 33 14.84 13.58 12.65
C SER A 33 16.13 14.17 12.07
N VAL A 34 16.02 15.08 11.07
CA VAL A 34 17.19 15.83 10.54
C VAL A 34 17.85 16.66 11.65
N ARG A 35 17.03 17.22 12.54
CA ARG A 35 17.50 17.99 13.69
C ARG A 35 18.35 17.14 14.64
N GLU A 36 17.90 15.95 14.98
CA GLU A 36 18.62 14.97 15.80
C GLU A 36 19.88 14.46 15.10
N LEU A 37 19.81 14.23 13.79
CA LEU A 37 20.95 13.82 12.98
C LEU A 37 22.08 14.86 13.06
N PHE A 38 21.76 16.15 12.91
CA PHE A 38 22.77 17.21 12.93
C PHE A 38 23.29 17.50 14.33
N LYS A 39 22.45 17.38 15.36
CA LYS A 39 22.84 17.57 16.76
C LYS A 39 23.85 16.53 17.23
N ASP A 40 23.66 15.26 16.85
CA ASP A 40 24.46 14.11 17.27
C ASP A 40 25.23 13.46 16.09
N LEU A 41 25.71 14.27 15.13
CA LEU A 41 26.29 13.80 13.89
C LEU A 41 27.41 12.77 14.08
N ASP A 42 28.32 13.00 15.04
CA ASP A 42 29.45 12.10 15.33
C ASP A 42 28.98 10.70 15.79
N LYS A 43 27.88 10.63 16.55
CA LYS A 43 27.25 9.37 16.95
C LYS A 43 26.81 8.58 15.73
N TYR A 44 26.17 9.22 14.75
CA TYR A 44 25.69 8.53 13.54
C TYR A 44 26.85 8.19 12.60
N LEU A 45 27.86 9.05 12.48
CA LEU A 45 29.07 8.76 11.70
C LEU A 45 29.92 7.64 12.29
N SER A 46 29.91 7.45 13.62
CA SER A 46 30.64 6.37 14.26
C SER A 46 30.12 4.97 13.93
N LEU A 47 28.87 4.90 13.48
CA LEU A 47 28.24 3.65 13.01
C LEU A 47 28.72 3.22 11.61
N ILE A 48 29.47 4.08 10.90
CA ILE A 48 29.91 3.88 9.52
C ILE A 48 31.43 3.71 9.47
N THR A 49 31.88 2.65 8.83
CA THR A 49 33.34 2.46 8.68
C THR A 49 33.92 3.59 7.83
N PRO A 50 35.14 4.07 8.12
CA PRO A 50 35.76 5.16 7.36
C PRO A 50 35.80 4.91 5.85
N MET A 51 35.98 3.66 5.41
CA MET A 51 36.01 3.28 3.99
C MET A 51 34.65 3.45 3.29
N ASP A 52 33.52 3.35 4.04
CA ASP A 52 32.16 3.42 3.49
C ASP A 52 31.61 4.85 3.52
N ARG A 53 32.37 5.85 4.02
CA ARG A 53 31.93 7.26 4.14
C ARG A 53 32.02 8.06 2.85
N VAL A 54 31.95 7.40 1.69
CA VAL A 54 32.01 8.07 0.39
C VAL A 54 30.60 8.07 -0.24
N ASN A 55 30.19 9.25 -0.75
CA ASN A 55 28.88 9.42 -1.41
C ASN A 55 27.67 8.99 -0.56
N LEU A 56 27.67 9.33 0.72
CA LEU A 56 26.50 9.09 1.60
C LEU A 56 25.55 10.29 1.59
N TYR A 57 24.28 9.97 1.76
CA TYR A 57 23.17 10.92 1.71
C TYR A 57 22.17 10.63 2.83
N TYR A 58 21.37 11.62 3.19
CA TYR A 58 20.22 11.46 4.07
C TYR A 58 18.95 11.98 3.40
N THR A 59 17.79 11.53 3.84
CA THR A 59 16.48 12.02 3.36
C THR A 59 16.04 13.24 4.16
N ALA A 60 15.49 14.24 3.49
CA ALA A 60 14.96 15.45 4.15
C ALA A 60 13.61 15.22 4.82
N ALA A 61 13.00 14.06 4.66
CA ALA A 61 11.67 13.73 5.17
C ALA A 61 11.64 12.34 5.79
N ASP A 62 10.69 12.11 6.69
CA ASP A 62 10.40 10.81 7.25
C ASP A 62 9.90 9.85 6.18
N CYS A 63 10.43 8.64 6.15
CA CYS A 63 10.13 7.64 5.14
C CYS A 63 9.18 6.57 5.69
N LEU A 64 8.14 6.24 4.93
CA LEU A 64 7.20 5.16 5.25
C LEU A 64 7.76 3.76 4.92
N GLU A 65 8.68 3.68 3.96
CA GLU A 65 9.29 2.42 3.50
C GLU A 65 10.82 2.45 3.59
N GLU A 66 11.44 1.28 3.70
CA GLU A 66 12.90 1.14 3.73
C GLU A 66 13.58 1.65 2.43
N SER A 67 12.83 1.71 1.32
CA SER A 67 13.32 2.23 0.03
C SER A 67 13.42 3.76 -0.06
N GLY A 68 12.95 4.51 0.94
CA GLY A 68 12.96 5.98 0.92
C GLY A 68 12.02 6.64 -0.10
N ARG A 69 11.16 5.87 -0.76
CA ARG A 69 10.31 6.37 -1.87
C ARG A 69 8.95 6.89 -1.44
N LYS A 70 8.45 6.47 -0.27
CA LYS A 70 7.19 6.97 0.31
C LYS A 70 7.48 7.79 1.55
N LEU A 71 7.22 9.09 1.46
CA LEU A 71 7.44 10.06 2.52
C LEU A 71 6.14 10.31 3.27
N LYS A 72 6.21 10.34 4.59
CA LYS A 72 5.06 10.62 5.46
C LYS A 72 4.95 12.11 5.74
N GLU A 73 6.01 12.69 6.27
CA GLU A 73 6.05 14.06 6.74
C GLU A 73 7.42 14.67 6.50
N GLN A 74 7.46 15.92 6.06
CA GLN A 74 8.70 16.66 5.92
C GLN A 74 8.69 17.86 6.87
N TRP A 75 9.58 17.86 7.84
CA TRP A 75 9.72 18.88 8.88
C TRP A 75 10.81 19.90 8.59
N VAL A 76 11.49 19.76 7.46
CA VAL A 76 12.55 20.69 7.01
C VAL A 76 12.42 20.97 5.53
N ILE A 77 12.80 22.18 5.13
CA ILE A 77 12.87 22.60 3.74
C ILE A 77 14.35 22.74 3.37
N PRO A 78 14.87 21.91 2.45
CA PRO A 78 16.24 22.01 1.98
C PRO A 78 16.36 22.95 0.79
N PHE A 79 17.48 23.69 0.73
CA PHE A 79 17.96 24.36 -0.47
C PHE A 79 19.34 23.82 -0.82
N ASP A 80 19.61 23.57 -2.08
CA ASP A 80 20.90 23.12 -2.60
C ASP A 80 21.43 24.14 -3.60
N ILE A 81 22.62 24.66 -3.36
CA ILE A 81 23.25 25.71 -4.17
C ILE A 81 24.50 25.07 -4.76
N ASP A 82 24.46 24.84 -6.06
CA ASP A 82 25.52 24.16 -6.81
C ASP A 82 26.51 25.15 -7.44
N ASP A 83 27.69 24.62 -7.75
CA ASP A 83 28.79 25.30 -8.48
C ASP A 83 29.28 26.61 -7.82
N ILE A 84 29.39 26.62 -6.48
CA ILE A 84 29.91 27.73 -5.70
C ILE A 84 31.46 27.77 -5.71
N ASP A 85 32.02 28.97 -5.46
CA ASP A 85 33.42 29.12 -5.11
C ASP A 85 33.60 28.79 -3.61
N VAL A 86 34.14 27.60 -3.32
CA VAL A 86 34.30 27.10 -1.96
C VAL A 86 35.23 27.98 -1.10
N SER A 87 36.13 28.76 -1.70
CA SER A 87 36.99 29.70 -0.97
C SER A 87 36.25 30.91 -0.38
N ARG A 88 35.04 31.16 -0.84
CA ARG A 88 34.15 32.27 -0.44
C ARG A 88 32.87 31.79 0.30
N THR A 89 32.95 30.66 0.96
CA THR A 89 31.78 30.02 1.61
C THR A 89 31.00 30.97 2.54
N ASP A 90 31.74 31.76 3.34
CA ASP A 90 31.10 32.68 4.31
C ASP A 90 30.31 33.79 3.57
N ASP A 91 30.82 34.30 2.43
CA ASP A 91 30.11 35.27 1.61
C ASP A 91 28.79 34.70 1.09
N TYR A 92 28.78 33.41 0.67
CA TYR A 92 27.53 32.74 0.23
C TYR A 92 26.54 32.57 1.37
N ILE A 93 27.00 32.15 2.55
CA ILE A 93 26.16 31.99 3.71
C ILE A 93 25.44 33.32 4.03
N ASP A 94 26.20 34.41 4.16
CA ASP A 94 25.64 35.72 4.46
C ASP A 94 24.64 36.20 3.41
N VAL A 95 25.01 36.11 2.13
CA VAL A 95 24.15 36.54 1.02
C VAL A 95 22.86 35.74 0.94
N VAL A 96 22.93 34.39 1.09
CA VAL A 96 21.77 33.52 0.97
C VAL A 96 20.85 33.62 2.17
N LEU A 97 21.38 33.67 3.40
CA LEU A 97 20.57 33.85 4.61
C LEU A 97 19.85 35.20 4.57
N ASN A 98 20.53 36.29 4.18
CA ASN A 98 19.91 37.59 4.04
C ASN A 98 18.82 37.61 2.94
N ALA A 99 19.04 36.94 1.82
CA ALA A 99 18.05 36.85 0.73
C ALA A 99 16.74 36.17 1.14
N LEU A 100 16.83 35.24 2.08
CA LEU A 100 15.69 34.50 2.61
C LEU A 100 15.16 35.03 3.95
N GLY A 101 15.81 36.04 4.55
CA GLY A 101 15.45 36.56 5.87
C GLY A 101 15.71 35.59 7.01
N LEU A 102 16.74 34.74 6.90
CA LEU A 102 17.08 33.67 7.84
C LEU A 102 18.21 34.07 8.79
N SER A 103 18.25 33.47 9.97
CA SER A 103 19.34 33.61 10.94
C SER A 103 20.31 32.44 10.84
N TYR A 104 21.62 32.77 10.94
CA TYR A 104 22.69 31.76 10.99
C TYR A 104 22.46 30.75 12.13
N ASP A 105 22.11 31.22 13.32
CA ASP A 105 22.00 30.41 14.53
C ASP A 105 20.84 29.38 14.52
N THR A 106 19.87 29.55 13.60
CA THR A 106 18.65 28.74 13.54
C THR A 106 18.50 27.93 12.25
N THR A 107 19.47 28.07 11.31
CA THR A 107 19.44 27.40 10.00
C THR A 107 20.56 26.35 9.91
N GLY A 108 20.20 25.10 9.59
CA GLY A 108 21.19 24.06 9.33
C GLY A 108 21.98 24.36 8.05
N ILE A 109 23.32 24.36 8.11
CA ILE A 109 24.21 24.73 7.01
C ILE A 109 25.23 23.63 6.79
N VAL A 110 25.27 23.06 5.58
CA VAL A 110 26.18 21.99 5.17
C VAL A 110 26.93 22.40 3.90
N MET A 111 28.26 22.35 3.96
CA MET A 111 29.08 22.36 2.76
C MET A 111 29.09 20.96 2.14
N SER A 112 28.49 20.81 0.95
CA SER A 112 28.37 19.49 0.29
C SER A 112 29.60 19.06 -0.50
N GLY A 113 30.68 19.82 -0.40
CA GLY A 113 31.98 19.64 -1.10
C GLY A 113 32.13 20.53 -2.33
N HIS A 114 31.11 20.67 -3.16
CA HIS A 114 31.10 21.56 -4.36
C HIS A 114 29.87 22.47 -4.37
N GLY A 115 29.08 22.49 -3.32
CA GLY A 115 27.88 23.28 -3.15
C GLY A 115 27.57 23.56 -1.68
N LEU A 116 26.59 24.38 -1.42
CA LEU A 116 26.09 24.74 -0.11
C LEU A 116 24.66 24.26 0.05
N GLN A 117 24.38 23.56 1.14
CA GLN A 117 23.01 23.14 1.48
C GLN A 117 22.53 23.87 2.72
N LEU A 118 21.34 24.44 2.63
CA LEU A 118 20.63 25.01 3.78
C LEU A 118 19.46 24.10 4.15
N VAL A 119 19.25 23.92 5.45
CA VAL A 119 18.16 23.09 5.99
C VAL A 119 17.38 23.93 6.99
N ILE A 120 16.13 24.22 6.64
CA ILE A 120 15.26 25.13 7.37
C ILE A 120 14.18 24.31 8.07
N GLY A 121 14.07 24.39 9.39
CA GLY A 121 13.01 23.77 10.16
C GLY A 121 11.67 24.49 9.96
N ILE A 122 10.57 23.77 9.95
CA ILE A 122 9.20 24.32 9.91
C ILE A 122 8.36 23.81 11.06
N THR A 123 7.39 24.63 11.51
CA THR A 123 6.53 24.31 12.68
C THR A 123 5.43 23.30 12.37
N GLU A 124 5.01 23.23 11.10
CA GLU A 124 3.99 22.30 10.61
C GLU A 124 4.57 21.44 9.49
N PRO A 125 4.37 20.12 9.53
CA PRO A 125 4.97 19.24 8.53
C PRO A 125 4.30 19.38 7.17
N ILE A 126 5.08 19.25 6.11
CA ILE A 126 4.56 19.10 4.75
C ILE A 126 4.20 17.62 4.56
N THR A 127 2.91 17.34 4.34
CA THR A 127 2.38 16.01 4.09
C THR A 127 2.10 15.78 2.60
N ASP A 128 2.12 14.52 2.15
CA ASP A 128 2.12 14.14 0.72
C ASP A 128 0.77 14.37 -0.02
N GLY A 129 -0.20 15.03 0.57
CA GLY A 129 -1.56 15.11 -0.01
C GLY A 129 -1.90 16.36 -0.84
N GLY A 130 -1.11 17.40 -0.88
CA GLY A 130 -1.51 18.65 -1.58
C GLY A 130 -0.60 19.83 -1.34
N TYR A 131 0.01 19.91 -0.19
CA TYR A 131 0.87 21.04 0.21
C TYR A 131 2.14 21.13 -0.65
N PHE A 132 2.72 20.01 -1.06
CA PHE A 132 3.87 19.95 -1.97
C PHE A 132 3.60 20.60 -3.32
N LYS A 133 2.42 20.41 -3.90
CA LYS A 133 2.06 21.04 -5.17
C LYS A 133 1.76 22.54 -5.02
N LEU A 134 1.14 22.93 -3.90
CA LEU A 134 0.76 24.31 -3.61
C LEU A 134 1.97 25.20 -3.32
N ARG A 135 3.00 24.71 -2.61
CA ARG A 135 4.16 25.52 -2.19
C ARG A 135 5.37 25.44 -3.11
N ARG A 136 5.26 24.67 -4.22
CA ARG A 136 6.36 24.58 -5.20
C ARG A 136 6.68 25.90 -5.88
N LYS A 137 5.70 26.78 -5.97
CA LYS A 137 5.88 28.09 -6.58
C LYS A 137 6.69 28.99 -5.65
N GLU A 138 6.31 29.05 -4.39
CA GLU A 138 6.99 29.82 -3.35
C GLU A 138 8.43 29.34 -3.15
N TYR A 139 8.66 28.03 -3.19
CA TYR A 139 10.01 27.47 -3.17
C TYR A 139 10.85 27.92 -4.36
N LYS A 140 10.32 27.91 -5.57
CA LYS A 140 11.01 28.43 -6.76
C LYS A 140 11.27 29.93 -6.69
N GLU A 141 10.38 30.69 -6.08
CA GLU A 141 10.57 32.12 -5.83
C GLU A 141 11.71 32.35 -4.84
N CYS A 142 11.85 31.51 -3.80
CA CYS A 142 13.00 31.54 -2.91
C CYS A 142 14.31 31.19 -3.64
N CYS A 143 14.35 30.18 -4.50
CA CYS A 143 15.53 29.88 -5.33
C CYS A 143 15.90 31.07 -6.24
N ALA A 144 14.92 31.71 -6.86
CA ALA A 144 15.16 32.89 -7.70
C ALA A 144 15.72 34.08 -6.89
N LYS A 145 15.25 34.29 -5.65
CA LYS A 145 15.80 35.32 -4.75
C LYS A 145 17.26 35.03 -4.38
N ILE A 146 17.60 33.76 -4.12
CA ILE A 146 18.98 33.33 -3.86
C ILE A 146 19.86 33.66 -5.08
N ASP A 147 19.45 33.22 -6.28
CA ASP A 147 20.22 33.45 -7.52
C ASP A 147 20.41 34.94 -7.80
N GLU A 148 19.38 35.77 -7.62
CA GLU A 148 19.47 37.23 -7.79
C GLU A 148 20.41 37.87 -6.77
N ALA A 149 20.37 37.44 -5.50
CA ALA A 149 21.24 37.95 -4.45
C ALA A 149 22.71 37.57 -4.71
N MET A 150 22.97 36.31 -5.09
CA MET A 150 24.33 35.87 -5.47
C MET A 150 24.84 36.63 -6.69
N GLN A 151 24.02 36.86 -7.71
CA GLN A 151 24.40 37.64 -8.88
C GLN A 151 24.75 39.09 -8.52
N ARG A 152 23.99 39.75 -7.64
CA ARG A 152 24.30 41.08 -7.13
C ARG A 152 25.63 41.14 -6.36
N ALA A 153 25.96 40.06 -5.61
CA ALA A 153 27.18 39.94 -4.86
C ALA A 153 28.38 39.44 -5.70
N SER A 154 28.20 39.22 -7.00
CA SER A 154 29.21 38.62 -7.90
C SER A 154 29.72 37.27 -7.42
N LEU A 155 28.81 36.44 -6.89
CA LEU A 155 29.07 35.07 -6.47
C LEU A 155 28.56 34.11 -7.57
N PRO A 156 29.43 33.23 -8.13
CA PRO A 156 28.99 32.22 -9.08
C PRO A 156 28.19 31.12 -8.40
N GLY A 157 27.37 30.39 -9.15
CA GLY A 157 26.54 29.32 -8.66
C GLY A 157 25.04 29.56 -8.90
N HIS A 158 24.21 28.57 -8.53
CA HIS A 158 22.76 28.67 -8.67
C HIS A 158 22.04 27.74 -7.66
N ALA A 159 20.86 28.15 -7.22
CA ALA A 159 19.99 27.33 -6.36
C ALA A 159 19.22 26.33 -7.22
N ASP A 160 19.26 25.01 -6.88
CA ASP A 160 18.57 23.96 -7.62
C ASP A 160 17.07 23.89 -7.27
N PRO A 161 16.16 24.34 -8.15
CA PRO A 161 14.72 24.30 -7.90
C PRO A 161 14.14 22.88 -7.96
N ALA A 162 14.93 21.86 -8.34
CA ALA A 162 14.51 20.47 -8.39
C ALA A 162 14.61 19.78 -7.03
N VAL A 163 15.28 20.37 -6.06
CA VAL A 163 15.42 19.83 -4.69
C VAL A 163 14.07 19.81 -3.94
N TRP A 164 13.07 20.54 -4.40
CA TRP A 164 11.68 20.48 -3.89
C TRP A 164 11.01 19.12 -4.08
N SER A 165 11.61 18.15 -4.69
CA SER A 165 10.96 16.83 -4.89
C SER A 165 11.01 15.99 -3.60
N THR A 166 9.88 15.36 -3.26
CA THR A 166 9.81 14.33 -2.23
C THR A 166 10.81 13.22 -2.51
N GLY A 167 11.60 12.82 -1.51
CA GLY A 167 12.64 11.78 -1.68
C GLY A 167 13.97 12.27 -2.22
N ARG A 168 14.19 13.59 -2.29
CA ARG A 168 15.53 14.11 -2.61
C ARG A 168 16.53 13.71 -1.54
N LEU A 169 17.66 13.20 -1.99
CA LEU A 169 18.78 12.81 -1.14
C LEU A 169 19.73 14.01 -0.99
N LEU A 170 19.98 14.38 0.26
CA LEU A 170 20.94 15.42 0.63
C LEU A 170 22.25 14.81 1.10
N ARG A 171 23.36 15.49 0.86
CA ARG A 171 24.69 15.02 1.25
C ARG A 171 24.82 14.94 2.78
N LEU A 172 25.23 13.77 3.29
CA LEU A 172 25.49 13.61 4.72
C LEU A 172 26.81 14.33 5.10
N PRO A 173 26.81 15.27 6.06
CA PRO A 173 28.03 15.89 6.57
C PRO A 173 29.00 14.86 7.14
N GLY A 174 30.31 15.14 7.07
CA GLY A 174 31.35 14.21 7.53
C GLY A 174 31.67 13.07 6.56
N THR A 175 31.21 13.18 5.29
CA THR A 175 31.42 12.19 4.25
C THR A 175 32.07 12.80 3.01
N ALA A 176 32.86 12.01 2.27
CA ALA A 176 33.59 12.49 1.09
C ALA A 176 32.64 12.55 -0.15
N ASN A 177 32.78 13.62 -0.94
CA ASN A 177 32.10 13.79 -2.21
C ASN A 177 33.02 13.35 -3.37
N GLY A 178 32.66 12.22 -4.00
CA GLY A 178 33.37 11.66 -5.14
C GLY A 178 32.62 11.86 -6.45
N LYS A 179 32.57 13.09 -6.99
CA LYS A 179 32.04 13.32 -8.35
C LYS A 179 33.08 12.89 -9.40
N PRO A 180 32.70 12.16 -10.48
CA PRO A 180 33.63 11.76 -11.54
C PRO A 180 34.35 12.93 -12.17
N GLY A 181 35.70 12.89 -12.24
CA GLY A 181 36.51 13.93 -12.84
C GLY A 181 36.80 15.14 -11.94
N LYS A 182 36.30 15.12 -10.69
CA LYS A 182 36.63 16.16 -9.69
C LYS A 182 37.35 15.51 -8.49
N PRO A 183 38.24 16.27 -7.78
CA PRO A 183 38.88 15.77 -6.58
C PRO A 183 37.83 15.43 -5.49
N TYR A 184 38.21 14.47 -4.62
CA TYR A 184 37.40 14.18 -3.44
C TYR A 184 37.43 15.37 -2.48
N VAL A 185 36.26 15.85 -2.08
CA VAL A 185 36.12 16.95 -1.11
C VAL A 185 35.13 16.50 -0.01
N ASP A 186 35.54 16.71 1.25
CA ASP A 186 34.73 16.35 2.39
C ASP A 186 33.51 17.29 2.53
N ALA A 187 32.36 16.71 2.76
CA ALA A 187 31.18 17.46 3.16
C ALA A 187 31.31 17.81 4.65
N LYS A 188 31.09 19.07 5.01
CA LYS A 188 31.25 19.59 6.38
C LYS A 188 29.95 20.17 6.90
N LEU A 189 29.60 19.85 8.15
CA LEU A 189 28.57 20.57 8.89
C LEU A 189 29.14 21.90 9.38
N ILE A 190 28.60 23.02 8.90
CA ILE A 190 29.01 24.36 9.33
C ILE A 190 28.16 24.80 10.53
N GLN A 191 26.85 24.62 10.44
CA GLN A 191 25.89 24.96 11.49
C GLN A 191 24.81 23.84 11.61
N GLY A 192 24.63 23.28 12.80
CA GLY A 192 23.76 22.15 13.07
C GLY A 192 22.48 22.46 13.83
N ASN A 193 22.31 23.66 14.37
CA ASN A 193 21.10 24.01 15.09
C ASN A 193 20.01 24.40 14.11
N ILE A 194 18.88 23.68 14.14
CA ILE A 194 17.73 23.90 13.26
C ILE A 194 16.52 24.23 14.15
N GLU A 195 16.08 25.46 14.13
CA GLU A 195 14.87 25.88 14.84
C GLU A 195 13.70 26.02 13.88
N PRO A 196 12.49 25.53 14.26
CA PRO A 196 11.33 25.63 13.40
C PRO A 196 10.88 27.07 13.21
N ILE A 197 10.68 27.46 11.95
CA ILE A 197 10.16 28.77 11.55
C ILE A 197 8.69 28.62 11.15
N LYS A 198 7.85 29.50 11.72
CA LYS A 198 6.42 29.52 11.38
C LYS A 198 6.21 30.20 10.02
N ASN A 199 5.38 29.60 9.17
CA ASN A 199 4.93 30.18 7.89
C ASN A 199 6.06 30.51 6.90
N PHE A 200 7.16 29.76 6.89
CA PHE A 200 8.35 30.09 6.05
C PHE A 200 8.05 30.21 4.54
N LEU A 201 7.13 29.41 4.00
CA LEU A 201 6.70 29.48 2.60
C LEU A 201 5.27 30.04 2.43
N GLU A 202 4.67 30.60 3.45
CA GLU A 202 3.37 31.25 3.31
C GLU A 202 3.51 32.63 2.68
N PRO A 203 2.57 33.07 1.80
CA PRO A 203 2.55 34.44 1.31
C PRO A 203 2.41 35.38 2.50
N LEU A 204 3.32 36.36 2.63
CA LEU A 204 3.15 37.48 3.56
C LEU A 204 1.88 38.19 3.15
N GLU A 205 0.89 38.33 4.05
CA GLU A 205 -0.19 39.26 3.89
C GLU A 205 0.42 40.64 3.68
N THR A 206 0.25 41.22 2.49
CA THR A 206 0.76 42.52 2.14
C THR A 206 -0.05 43.57 2.87
N GLU A 207 0.53 44.13 3.94
CA GLU A 207 0.11 45.47 4.37
C GLU A 207 0.39 46.48 3.23
N GLU A 208 -0.58 47.33 2.99
CA GLU A 208 -0.61 48.36 1.96
C GLU A 208 0.68 49.19 1.91
N ALA A 209 1.45 49.09 0.84
CA ALA A 209 2.45 50.07 0.49
C ALA A 209 1.88 51.06 -0.53
N LYS A 210 1.67 52.27 -0.10
CA LYS A 210 1.39 53.45 -0.92
C LYS A 210 2.55 53.74 -1.88
N GLY A 211 2.18 53.93 -3.10
CA GLY A 211 2.79 54.53 -4.24
C GLY A 211 4.27 54.93 -4.26
N GLU A 212 4.90 54.49 -5.33
CA GLU A 212 5.82 55.28 -6.12
C GLU A 212 5.97 54.67 -7.52
N SER A 213 6.02 55.54 -8.53
CA SER A 213 5.97 55.25 -9.94
C SER A 213 7.15 54.43 -10.42
N ALA A 214 6.87 53.34 -11.12
CA ALA A 214 7.87 52.51 -11.78
C ALA A 214 7.76 52.61 -13.30
N SER A 215 8.84 52.95 -13.93
CA SER A 215 9.16 52.63 -15.31
C SER A 215 10.13 51.42 -15.30
N ASP A 216 9.69 50.35 -15.82
CA ASP A 216 10.34 49.26 -16.58
C ASP A 216 9.76 47.88 -16.19
N SER A 217 8.73 47.51 -16.90
CA SER A 217 8.08 46.20 -16.74
C SER A 217 8.85 45.14 -17.54
N LYS A 218 9.58 44.27 -16.87
CA LYS A 218 9.88 42.94 -17.42
C LYS A 218 8.57 42.20 -17.70
N ARG A 219 8.31 41.86 -18.96
CA ARG A 219 7.16 41.12 -19.44
C ARG A 219 7.01 39.82 -18.63
N LYS A 220 6.03 39.74 -17.71
CA LYS A 220 5.62 38.47 -17.06
C LYS A 220 5.09 37.54 -18.13
N THR A 221 5.66 36.34 -18.24
CA THR A 221 5.25 35.32 -19.20
C THR A 221 3.79 34.95 -18.99
N ILE A 222 2.95 35.21 -19.96
CA ILE A 222 1.52 34.93 -19.93
C ILE A 222 1.33 33.40 -19.96
N LYS A 223 0.66 32.79 -18.98
CA LYS A 223 0.28 31.38 -19.02
C LYS A 223 -0.80 31.17 -20.08
N ALA A 224 -0.41 30.61 -21.19
CA ALA A 224 -1.26 30.35 -22.36
C ALA A 224 -1.32 28.82 -22.68
N LEU A 225 -2.30 28.42 -23.48
CA LEU A 225 -2.41 27.06 -23.97
C LEU A 225 -1.29 26.74 -24.98
N ASP A 226 -0.78 25.50 -24.91
CA ASP A 226 0.20 24.98 -25.89
C ASP A 226 -0.36 25.10 -27.32
N PRO A 227 0.38 25.69 -28.28
CA PRO A 227 -0.03 25.81 -29.67
C PRO A 227 -0.45 24.50 -30.33
N LYS A 228 0.14 23.36 -29.91
CA LYS A 228 -0.25 22.03 -30.39
C LYS A 228 -1.67 21.63 -29.98
N MET A 229 -2.19 22.14 -28.87
CA MET A 229 -3.58 21.92 -28.47
C MET A 229 -4.57 22.74 -29.30
N MET A 230 -4.10 23.80 -29.95
CA MET A 230 -4.96 24.70 -30.75
C MET A 230 -5.34 24.11 -32.10
N SER A 231 -4.51 23.26 -32.72
CA SER A 231 -4.77 22.72 -34.06
C SER A 231 -6.05 21.87 -34.15
N HIS A 232 -6.58 21.40 -33.02
CA HIS A 232 -7.77 20.55 -32.93
C HIS A 232 -8.96 21.24 -32.27
N LEU A 233 -8.80 22.50 -31.81
CA LEU A 233 -9.85 23.24 -31.11
C LEU A 233 -10.79 23.93 -32.12
N LYS A 234 -12.05 23.45 -32.22
CA LYS A 234 -13.10 24.24 -32.87
C LYS A 234 -13.58 25.29 -31.87
N VAL A 235 -13.20 26.55 -32.09
CA VAL A 235 -13.61 27.65 -31.27
C VAL A 235 -15.10 27.93 -31.52
N ASP A 236 -15.88 28.15 -30.44
CA ASP A 236 -17.28 28.46 -30.49
C ASP A 236 -17.52 29.87 -29.90
N PRO A 237 -17.80 30.92 -30.75
CA PRO A 237 -17.98 32.27 -30.28
C PRO A 237 -19.07 32.44 -29.23
N GLU A 238 -20.16 31.70 -29.36
CA GLU A 238 -21.27 31.72 -28.43
C GLU A 238 -20.88 31.09 -27.07
N GLY A 239 -20.08 30.03 -27.10
CA GLY A 239 -19.50 29.43 -25.87
C GLY A 239 -18.52 30.38 -25.19
N VAL A 240 -17.60 30.98 -25.96
CA VAL A 240 -16.62 31.94 -25.44
C VAL A 240 -17.28 33.12 -24.78
N SER A 241 -18.38 33.63 -25.36
CA SER A 241 -19.17 34.76 -24.80
C SER A 241 -19.75 34.49 -23.40
N GLN A 242 -19.88 33.21 -22.99
CA GLN A 242 -20.38 32.85 -21.67
C GLN A 242 -19.31 32.93 -20.58
N CYS A 243 -18.08 33.28 -20.91
CA CYS A 243 -17.03 33.50 -19.92
C CYS A 243 -17.40 34.64 -18.99
N GLN A 244 -17.42 34.41 -17.69
CA GLN A 244 -17.78 35.42 -16.68
C GLN A 244 -16.94 36.68 -16.77
N VAL A 245 -15.65 36.57 -17.06
CA VAL A 245 -14.77 37.73 -17.28
C VAL A 245 -15.26 38.55 -18.47
N PHE A 246 -15.62 37.95 -19.59
CA PHE A 246 -16.07 38.61 -20.78
C PHE A 246 -17.46 39.24 -20.59
N GLN A 247 -18.34 38.58 -19.81
CA GLN A 247 -19.62 39.20 -19.42
C GLN A 247 -19.39 40.48 -18.59
N LEU A 248 -18.52 40.42 -17.60
CA LEU A 248 -18.15 41.58 -16.76
C LEU A 248 -17.48 42.70 -17.56
N MET A 249 -16.66 42.36 -18.58
CA MET A 249 -16.09 43.35 -19.51
C MET A 249 -17.16 44.09 -20.28
N LYS A 250 -18.28 43.45 -20.59
CA LYS A 250 -19.41 44.07 -21.29
C LYS A 250 -20.31 44.86 -20.36
N ASP A 251 -20.57 44.33 -19.16
CA ASP A 251 -21.51 44.92 -18.20
C ASP A 251 -20.89 46.04 -17.37
N ASN A 252 -19.58 45.98 -17.06
CA ASN A 252 -18.86 46.94 -16.23
C ASN A 252 -17.47 47.27 -16.85
N PRO A 253 -17.42 47.91 -18.04
CA PRO A 253 -16.18 48.12 -18.77
C PRO A 253 -15.17 49.01 -18.05
N ASP A 254 -15.67 49.97 -17.21
CA ASP A 254 -14.82 50.88 -16.45
C ASP A 254 -14.00 50.21 -15.34
N ASP A 255 -14.43 49.05 -14.88
CA ASP A 255 -13.75 48.25 -13.81
C ASP A 255 -12.69 47.30 -14.34
N VAL A 256 -12.51 47.24 -15.67
CA VAL A 256 -11.61 46.23 -16.29
C VAL A 256 -10.16 46.69 -16.25
N PRO A 257 -9.26 46.02 -15.51
CA PRO A 257 -7.83 46.35 -15.52
C PRO A 257 -7.21 46.07 -16.90
N GLU A 258 -6.25 46.96 -17.32
CA GLU A 258 -5.56 46.79 -18.61
C GLU A 258 -4.95 45.39 -18.83
N PRO A 259 -4.31 44.74 -17.84
CA PRO A 259 -3.77 43.39 -18.02
C PRO A 259 -4.85 42.35 -18.30
N VAL A 260 -6.07 42.51 -17.77
CA VAL A 260 -7.22 41.61 -18.01
C VAL A 260 -7.75 41.83 -19.42
N TRP A 261 -7.89 43.12 -19.84
CA TRP A 261 -8.32 43.44 -21.19
C TRP A 261 -7.33 42.88 -22.23
N TYR A 262 -6.02 43.14 -22.06
CA TYR A 262 -5.00 42.57 -22.97
C TYR A 262 -5.01 41.04 -22.99
N ALA A 263 -5.16 40.39 -21.85
CA ALA A 263 -5.31 38.93 -21.78
C ALA A 263 -6.57 38.45 -22.54
N ALA A 264 -7.66 39.21 -22.45
CA ALA A 264 -8.91 38.88 -23.15
C ALA A 264 -8.74 38.95 -24.67
N LEU A 265 -7.95 39.88 -25.20
CA LEU A 265 -7.66 39.97 -26.63
C LEU A 265 -7.00 38.70 -27.18
N SER A 266 -6.19 37.98 -26.38
CA SER A 266 -5.57 36.73 -26.77
C SER A 266 -6.59 35.60 -27.01
N VAL A 267 -7.75 35.63 -26.37
CA VAL A 267 -8.86 34.69 -26.54
C VAL A 267 -9.85 35.17 -27.56
N LEU A 268 -10.33 36.43 -27.40
CA LEU A 268 -11.35 37.02 -28.26
C LEU A 268 -10.85 37.19 -29.70
N GLY A 269 -9.60 37.63 -29.92
CA GLY A 269 -8.99 37.79 -31.25
C GLY A 269 -8.84 36.42 -31.99
N ARG A 270 -8.65 35.33 -31.27
CA ARG A 270 -8.65 33.98 -31.83
C ARG A 270 -10.04 33.41 -32.08
N THR A 271 -11.04 33.98 -31.44
CA THR A 271 -12.45 33.60 -31.62
C THR A 271 -13.05 34.26 -32.81
N ASP A 272 -13.12 35.59 -32.79
CA ASP A 272 -13.53 36.47 -33.85
C ASP A 272 -13.00 37.89 -33.58
N ARG A 273 -12.28 38.49 -34.55
CA ARG A 273 -11.72 39.83 -34.40
C ARG A 273 -12.81 40.87 -34.14
N LYS A 274 -13.99 40.73 -34.77
CA LYS A 274 -15.15 41.63 -34.51
C LYS A 274 -15.62 41.52 -33.07
N MET A 275 -15.62 40.32 -32.50
CA MET A 275 -15.96 40.09 -31.10
C MET A 275 -14.95 40.75 -30.17
N ALA A 276 -13.65 40.71 -30.48
CA ALA A 276 -12.64 41.41 -29.70
C ALA A 276 -12.89 42.92 -29.63
N HIS A 277 -13.23 43.52 -30.75
CA HIS A 277 -13.61 44.95 -30.78
C HIS A 277 -14.93 45.24 -30.02
N GLU A 278 -15.94 44.37 -30.17
CA GLU A 278 -17.21 44.54 -29.49
C GLU A 278 -17.04 44.56 -27.96
N TYR A 279 -16.25 43.63 -27.42
CA TYR A 279 -15.97 43.54 -25.98
C TYR A 279 -14.98 44.63 -25.48
N SER A 280 -14.27 45.32 -26.38
CA SER A 280 -13.35 46.40 -26.05
C SER A 280 -13.98 47.79 -26.08
N LYS A 281 -15.15 47.97 -26.75
CA LYS A 281 -15.78 49.27 -26.98
C LYS A 281 -16.05 50.08 -25.71
N GLY A 282 -16.29 49.44 -24.59
CA GLY A 282 -16.53 50.10 -23.31
C GLY A 282 -15.27 50.39 -22.50
N TYR A 283 -14.12 49.83 -22.87
CA TYR A 283 -12.86 50.05 -22.18
C TYR A 283 -12.32 51.45 -22.44
N GLN A 284 -11.90 52.17 -21.38
CA GLN A 284 -11.46 53.58 -21.47
C GLN A 284 -10.29 53.85 -22.43
N GLY A 285 -9.46 52.83 -22.65
CA GLY A 285 -8.32 52.85 -23.59
C GLY A 285 -8.66 52.31 -24.99
N TYR A 286 -9.92 52.12 -25.35
CA TYR A 286 -10.32 51.58 -26.65
C TYR A 286 -10.16 52.61 -27.77
N VAL A 287 -9.19 52.35 -28.64
CA VAL A 287 -9.01 53.01 -29.95
C VAL A 287 -8.97 51.90 -31.01
N PRO A 288 -9.82 51.92 -32.03
CA PRO A 288 -9.91 50.80 -32.98
C PRO A 288 -8.57 50.36 -33.58
N GLU A 289 -7.78 51.32 -34.10
CA GLU A 289 -6.49 51.04 -34.73
C GLU A 289 -5.46 50.46 -33.76
N GLU A 290 -5.33 51.05 -32.56
CA GLU A 290 -4.43 50.55 -31.51
C GLU A 290 -4.90 49.19 -30.93
N THR A 291 -6.20 48.94 -30.92
CA THR A 291 -6.77 47.66 -30.49
C THR A 291 -6.45 46.54 -31.49
N ASP A 292 -6.45 46.86 -32.79
CA ASP A 292 -6.02 45.90 -33.81
C ASP A 292 -4.55 45.53 -33.65
N ASP A 293 -3.66 46.52 -33.44
CA ASP A 293 -2.24 46.23 -33.17
C ASP A 293 -2.04 45.40 -31.92
N LYS A 294 -2.79 45.67 -30.83
CA LYS A 294 -2.74 44.87 -29.59
C LYS A 294 -3.31 43.45 -29.75
N ILE A 295 -4.34 43.26 -30.58
CA ILE A 295 -4.82 41.93 -30.96
C ILE A 295 -3.69 41.17 -31.65
N ASP A 296 -3.06 41.77 -32.66
CA ASP A 296 -1.97 41.12 -33.40
C ASP A 296 -0.80 40.77 -32.48
N GLN A 297 -0.38 41.68 -31.61
CA GLN A 297 0.64 41.42 -30.58
C GLN A 297 0.24 40.28 -29.63
N ALA A 298 -1.03 40.23 -29.17
CA ALA A 298 -1.52 39.17 -28.29
C ALA A 298 -1.61 37.80 -29.00
N LEU A 299 -1.86 37.82 -30.33
CA LEU A 299 -1.90 36.63 -31.15
C LEU A 299 -0.51 36.03 -31.42
N GLU A 300 0.50 36.90 -31.56
CA GLU A 300 1.89 36.50 -31.81
C GLU A 300 2.65 36.12 -30.55
N ALA A 301 2.39 36.78 -29.41
CA ALA A 301 3.16 36.63 -28.17
C ALA A 301 2.97 35.27 -27.48
N SER A 302 1.78 34.64 -27.59
CA SER A 302 1.47 33.37 -26.88
C SER A 302 0.17 32.76 -27.36
N GLY A 303 -0.18 31.55 -26.90
CA GLY A 303 -1.51 30.97 -27.06
C GLY A 303 -2.61 31.70 -26.25
N PRO A 304 -3.88 31.24 -26.32
CA PRO A 304 -4.98 31.86 -25.55
C PRO A 304 -4.77 31.69 -24.05
N VAL A 305 -5.03 32.77 -23.30
CA VAL A 305 -4.83 32.81 -21.86
C VAL A 305 -5.73 31.82 -21.13
N THR A 306 -5.23 31.21 -20.06
CA THR A 306 -5.96 30.23 -19.26
C THR A 306 -6.93 30.85 -18.26
N CYS A 307 -7.97 30.13 -17.86
CA CYS A 307 -8.91 30.57 -16.80
C CYS A 307 -8.18 30.82 -15.47
N GLU A 308 -7.14 30.03 -15.14
CA GLU A 308 -6.31 30.25 -13.96
C GLU A 308 -5.60 31.61 -13.99
N HIS A 309 -5.10 32.02 -15.18
CA HIS A 309 -4.45 33.31 -15.34
C HIS A 309 -5.44 34.49 -15.28
N PHE A 310 -6.65 34.35 -15.84
CA PHE A 310 -7.71 35.36 -15.65
C PHE A 310 -8.06 35.55 -14.18
N ASN A 311 -8.20 34.43 -13.43
CA ASN A 311 -8.50 34.51 -12.00
C ASN A 311 -7.36 35.16 -11.19
N TYR A 312 -6.12 34.92 -11.61
CA TYR A 312 -4.94 35.58 -11.03
C TYR A 312 -4.94 37.08 -11.28
N LEU A 313 -5.29 37.51 -12.50
CA LEU A 313 -5.31 38.92 -12.86
C LEU A 313 -6.46 39.70 -12.24
N TRP A 314 -7.63 39.09 -12.04
CA TRP A 314 -8.85 39.79 -11.62
C TRP A 314 -9.78 38.94 -10.73
N SER A 315 -9.41 38.09 -9.96
CA SER A 315 -10.17 37.33 -8.93
C SER A 315 -11.71 37.23 -9.08
N LYS A 316 -12.26 37.54 -10.27
CA LYS A 316 -13.70 37.54 -10.58
C LYS A 316 -14.22 36.20 -11.14
N CYS A 317 -13.39 35.19 -11.20
CA CYS A 317 -13.78 33.84 -11.64
C CYS A 317 -14.41 33.00 -10.53
N ALA A 318 -14.43 33.49 -9.28
CA ALA A 318 -15.10 32.80 -8.19
C ALA A 318 -16.60 32.65 -8.47
N GLY A 319 -17.13 31.43 -8.46
CA GLY A 319 -18.52 31.13 -8.80
C GLY A 319 -18.81 31.02 -10.30
N CYS A 320 -17.83 31.14 -11.17
CA CYS A 320 -18.00 30.94 -12.60
C CYS A 320 -18.47 29.50 -12.90
N PRO A 321 -19.56 29.30 -13.66
CA PRO A 321 -20.06 27.94 -13.96
C PRO A 321 -19.09 27.08 -14.78
N HIS A 322 -18.08 27.71 -15.38
CA HIS A 322 -17.04 27.04 -16.17
C HIS A 322 -15.72 26.88 -15.40
N GLN A 323 -15.64 27.40 -14.15
CA GLN A 323 -14.44 27.28 -13.31
C GLN A 323 -14.04 25.80 -13.12
N HIS A 324 -12.78 25.47 -13.31
CA HIS A 324 -12.21 24.10 -13.27
C HIS A 324 -12.75 23.11 -14.32
N LYS A 325 -13.73 23.50 -15.15
CA LYS A 325 -14.27 22.66 -16.24
C LYS A 325 -13.53 22.83 -17.56
N VAL A 326 -12.97 24.00 -17.79
CA VAL A 326 -12.17 24.31 -18.99
C VAL A 326 -10.84 24.95 -18.60
N LYS A 327 -9.78 24.70 -19.40
CA LYS A 327 -8.45 25.30 -19.17
C LYS A 327 -8.36 26.76 -19.61
N SER A 328 -9.15 27.17 -20.59
CA SER A 328 -9.20 28.52 -21.14
C SER A 328 -10.62 28.82 -21.62
N PRO A 329 -11.07 30.08 -21.57
CA PRO A 329 -12.38 30.50 -22.10
C PRO A 329 -12.62 30.08 -23.55
N ILE A 330 -11.57 29.99 -24.36
CA ILE A 330 -11.66 29.56 -25.79
C ILE A 330 -12.23 28.14 -25.95
N SER A 331 -12.20 27.33 -24.90
CA SER A 331 -12.72 25.95 -24.88
C SER A 331 -14.19 25.88 -24.43
N ILE A 332 -14.81 26.97 -24.01
CA ILE A 332 -16.22 27.01 -23.61
C ILE A 332 -17.09 26.76 -24.84
N LYS A 333 -18.08 25.87 -24.70
CA LYS A 333 -19.07 25.58 -25.75
C LYS A 333 -20.40 26.22 -25.38
N GLY A 334 -21.02 26.87 -26.33
CA GLY A 334 -22.34 27.48 -26.17
C GLY A 334 -23.49 26.48 -26.18
N PRO A 335 -24.72 26.94 -26.06
CA PRO A 335 -25.89 26.08 -25.96
C PRO A 335 -26.16 25.23 -27.20
N ASN A 336 -25.44 25.45 -28.30
CA ASN A 336 -25.50 24.59 -29.50
C ASN A 336 -24.79 23.20 -29.31
N PHE A 337 -24.15 22.98 -28.15
CA PHE A 337 -23.56 21.68 -27.77
C PHE A 337 -24.17 21.25 -26.45
N ILE A 338 -25.24 20.49 -26.51
CA ILE A 338 -25.89 19.95 -25.31
C ILE A 338 -25.20 18.64 -24.94
N ARG A 339 -24.71 18.56 -23.68
CA ARG A 339 -24.26 17.34 -23.01
C ARG A 339 -25.27 17.00 -21.94
N THR A 340 -26.12 16.03 -22.14
CA THR A 340 -27.11 15.70 -21.13
C THR A 340 -27.32 14.20 -21.02
N LYS A 341 -27.62 13.74 -19.79
CA LYS A 341 -28.07 12.37 -19.55
C LYS A 341 -29.39 12.10 -20.28
N ASP A 342 -30.18 13.15 -20.51
CA ASP A 342 -31.52 13.08 -21.14
C ASP A 342 -31.44 12.74 -22.64
N ILE A 343 -30.27 12.86 -23.27
CA ILE A 343 -30.00 12.48 -24.66
C ILE A 343 -28.97 11.35 -24.77
N GLY A 344 -28.88 10.46 -23.75
CA GLY A 344 -28.05 9.27 -23.78
C GLY A 344 -26.55 9.55 -23.78
N PHE A 345 -26.10 10.58 -23.05
CA PHE A 345 -24.68 10.95 -22.90
C PHE A 345 -23.97 11.21 -24.24
N ARG A 346 -24.61 11.92 -25.13
CA ARG A 346 -24.01 12.37 -26.38
C ARG A 346 -23.86 13.88 -26.43
N VAL A 347 -22.89 14.33 -27.22
CA VAL A 347 -22.76 15.72 -27.61
C VAL A 347 -23.60 15.95 -28.87
N LEU A 348 -24.63 16.78 -28.80
CA LEU A 348 -25.44 17.19 -29.96
C LEU A 348 -24.92 18.48 -30.54
N ASN A 349 -24.75 18.53 -31.87
CA ASN A 349 -24.47 19.77 -32.59
C ASN A 349 -25.78 20.31 -33.15
N LEU A 350 -26.37 21.25 -32.44
CA LEU A 350 -27.65 21.89 -32.82
C LEU A 350 -27.51 22.89 -33.97
N LYS A 351 -26.29 23.26 -34.43
CA LYS A 351 -26.08 24.12 -35.60
C LYS A 351 -26.35 23.44 -36.93
N LYS A 352 -26.55 22.11 -36.92
CA LYS A 352 -26.92 21.33 -38.10
C LYS A 352 -28.40 20.97 -38.03
N ASP A 353 -29.09 21.13 -39.15
CA ASP A 353 -30.47 20.70 -39.30
C ASP A 353 -30.54 19.54 -40.28
N PRO A 354 -30.97 18.33 -39.88
CA PRO A 354 -31.30 17.96 -38.52
C PRO A 354 -30.05 17.94 -37.59
N PRO A 355 -30.18 18.07 -36.28
CA PRO A 355 -29.10 18.02 -35.32
C PRO A 355 -28.29 16.74 -35.49
N VAL A 356 -26.95 16.86 -35.59
CA VAL A 356 -26.08 15.70 -35.77
C VAL A 356 -25.62 15.21 -34.39
N GLN A 357 -25.86 13.92 -34.11
CA GLN A 357 -25.34 13.26 -32.93
C GLN A 357 -23.80 13.25 -32.96
N GLY A 358 -23.20 13.76 -31.88
CA GLY A 358 -21.76 13.74 -31.67
C GLY A 358 -21.27 12.40 -31.12
N LYS A 359 -19.98 12.35 -30.75
CA LYS A 359 -19.37 11.19 -30.09
C LYS A 359 -19.96 11.00 -28.70
N PRO A 360 -19.94 9.76 -28.15
CA PRO A 360 -20.30 9.50 -26.77
C PRO A 360 -19.49 10.35 -25.79
N ASP A 361 -20.15 10.80 -24.73
CA ASP A 361 -19.50 11.52 -23.65
C ASP A 361 -19.30 10.63 -22.42
N TYR A 362 -18.24 9.85 -22.44
CA TYR A 362 -17.90 8.98 -21.33
C TYR A 362 -17.43 9.74 -20.09
N ASP A 363 -17.06 11.02 -20.19
CA ASP A 363 -16.74 11.86 -19.04
C ASP A 363 -17.97 12.16 -18.20
N ASP A 364 -19.10 12.44 -18.83
CA ASP A 364 -20.34 12.65 -18.11
C ASP A 364 -21.01 11.33 -17.69
N LEU A 365 -20.85 10.26 -18.47
CA LEU A 365 -21.36 8.94 -18.12
C LEU A 365 -20.69 8.38 -16.86
N TYR A 366 -19.35 8.50 -16.72
CA TYR A 366 -18.67 8.01 -15.51
C TYR A 366 -19.01 8.85 -14.27
N LYS A 367 -19.19 10.17 -14.42
CA LYS A 367 -19.63 11.04 -13.31
C LYS A 367 -21.03 10.67 -12.85
N TYR A 368 -21.92 10.38 -13.83
CA TYR A 368 -23.26 9.89 -13.52
C TYR A 368 -23.24 8.54 -12.82
N TYR A 369 -22.37 7.62 -13.26
CA TYR A 369 -22.15 6.36 -12.57
C TYR A 369 -21.70 6.58 -11.12
N TYR A 370 -20.72 7.46 -10.89
CA TYR A 370 -20.21 7.79 -9.55
C TYR A 370 -21.29 8.40 -8.64
N GLN A 371 -22.17 9.25 -9.17
CA GLN A 371 -23.29 9.79 -8.41
C GLN A 371 -24.29 8.74 -7.95
N LEU A 372 -24.54 7.73 -8.77
CA LEU A 372 -25.42 6.61 -8.43
C LEU A 372 -24.74 5.56 -7.55
N HIS A 373 -23.47 5.33 -7.81
CA HIS A 373 -22.65 4.27 -7.24
C HIS A 373 -21.28 4.84 -6.87
N PRO A 374 -21.12 5.43 -5.66
CA PRO A 374 -19.79 5.81 -5.18
C PRO A 374 -18.86 4.61 -5.26
N TYR A 375 -17.69 4.79 -5.88
CA TYR A 375 -16.75 3.69 -6.10
C TYR A 375 -15.30 4.12 -5.87
N VAL A 376 -14.45 3.14 -5.59
CA VAL A 376 -13.00 3.26 -5.61
C VAL A 376 -12.42 2.21 -6.54
N SER A 377 -11.30 2.52 -7.17
CA SER A 377 -10.56 1.63 -8.06
C SER A 377 -9.23 1.23 -7.45
N LEU A 378 -8.96 -0.07 -7.44
CA LEU A 378 -7.65 -0.62 -7.08
C LEU A 378 -6.87 -0.90 -8.37
N ALA A 379 -5.96 0.01 -8.74
CA ALA A 379 -5.21 -0.09 -9.99
C ALA A 379 -4.35 -1.37 -10.05
N GLU A 380 -3.79 -1.79 -8.92
CA GLU A 380 -2.93 -2.97 -8.78
C GLU A 380 -3.62 -4.27 -9.23
N TYR A 381 -4.93 -4.37 -8.98
CA TYR A 381 -5.73 -5.57 -9.25
C TYR A 381 -6.72 -5.39 -10.40
N ARG A 382 -6.84 -4.16 -10.95
CA ARG A 382 -7.90 -3.76 -11.88
C ARG A 382 -9.28 -4.15 -11.36
N GLU A 383 -9.53 -3.82 -10.10
CA GLU A 383 -10.77 -4.06 -9.40
C GLU A 383 -11.47 -2.75 -9.07
N VAL A 384 -12.78 -2.76 -9.14
CA VAL A 384 -13.65 -1.65 -8.75
C VAL A 384 -14.50 -2.09 -7.57
N TYR A 385 -14.49 -1.31 -6.51
CA TYR A 385 -15.34 -1.52 -5.34
C TYR A 385 -16.38 -0.42 -5.28
N VAL A 386 -17.63 -0.82 -5.08
CA VAL A 386 -18.79 0.09 -5.00
C VAL A 386 -19.32 0.09 -3.57
N TRP A 387 -19.59 1.29 -3.05
CA TRP A 387 -20.17 1.46 -1.72
C TRP A 387 -21.68 1.19 -1.72
N ASP A 388 -22.13 0.23 -0.89
CA ASP A 388 -23.54 -0.15 -0.74
C ASP A 388 -24.24 0.48 0.48
N LYS A 389 -23.62 1.49 1.12
CA LYS A 389 -23.98 2.17 2.36
C LYS A 389 -23.60 1.40 3.63
N LYS A 390 -23.02 0.20 3.52
CA LYS A 390 -22.53 -0.60 4.65
C LYS A 390 -21.12 -1.11 4.44
N ARG A 391 -20.76 -1.41 3.20
CA ARG A 391 -19.43 -1.94 2.82
C ARG A 391 -19.08 -1.61 1.39
N TRP A 392 -17.83 -1.83 1.06
CA TRP A 392 -17.31 -1.79 -0.29
C TRP A 392 -17.42 -3.18 -0.94
N GLY A 393 -18.35 -3.36 -1.86
CA GLY A 393 -18.53 -4.60 -2.60
C GLY A 393 -17.77 -4.60 -3.93
N ILE A 394 -17.13 -5.71 -4.28
CA ILE A 394 -16.45 -5.84 -5.56
C ILE A 394 -17.45 -5.79 -6.72
N MET A 395 -17.19 -4.93 -7.71
CA MET A 395 -17.98 -4.77 -8.92
C MET A 395 -17.34 -5.51 -10.09
N HIS A 396 -18.06 -6.47 -10.65
CA HIS A 396 -17.60 -7.14 -11.86
C HIS A 396 -17.56 -6.18 -13.05
N LEU A 397 -16.45 -6.13 -13.77
CA LEU A 397 -16.26 -5.22 -14.92
C LEU A 397 -17.32 -5.42 -16.02
N ASN A 398 -17.93 -6.60 -16.11
CA ASN A 398 -19.05 -6.84 -17.04
C ASN A 398 -20.33 -6.07 -16.66
N ARG A 399 -20.55 -5.82 -15.35
CA ARG A 399 -21.68 -4.96 -14.92
C ARG A 399 -21.46 -3.50 -15.32
N LEU A 400 -20.20 -3.03 -15.35
CA LEU A 400 -19.88 -1.70 -15.86
C LEU A 400 -20.15 -1.60 -17.36
N LYS A 401 -19.83 -2.66 -18.13
CA LYS A 401 -20.19 -2.72 -19.55
C LYS A 401 -21.70 -2.71 -19.78
N GLU A 402 -22.44 -3.46 -18.98
CA GLU A 402 -23.90 -3.50 -19.00
C GLU A 402 -24.47 -2.12 -18.64
N PHE A 403 -23.93 -1.45 -17.63
CA PHE A 403 -24.32 -0.07 -17.29
C PHE A 403 -24.13 0.88 -18.47
N CYS A 404 -22.99 0.79 -19.16
CA CYS A 404 -22.72 1.57 -20.37
C CYS A 404 -23.77 1.31 -21.45
N GLU A 405 -24.13 0.05 -21.70
CA GLU A 405 -25.16 -0.32 -22.70
C GLU A 405 -26.55 0.19 -22.35
N THR A 406 -26.93 0.19 -21.08
CA THR A 406 -28.29 0.53 -20.64
C THR A 406 -28.54 2.02 -20.49
N HIS A 407 -27.48 2.84 -20.36
CA HIS A 407 -27.59 4.28 -20.09
C HIS A 407 -27.21 5.18 -21.27
N VAL A 408 -26.81 4.59 -22.40
CA VAL A 408 -26.61 5.33 -23.64
C VAL A 408 -27.73 5.03 -24.63
N ASP A 409 -28.06 5.99 -25.52
CA ASP A 409 -29.16 5.90 -26.49
C ASP A 409 -28.78 5.15 -27.77
N PHE A 410 -27.60 4.58 -27.82
CA PHE A 410 -27.04 3.84 -28.96
C PHE A 410 -26.43 2.53 -28.49
N LYS A 411 -26.18 1.62 -29.44
CA LYS A 411 -25.49 0.36 -29.13
C LYS A 411 -23.97 0.57 -29.15
N PRO A 412 -23.30 0.64 -27.97
CA PRO A 412 -21.86 0.84 -27.94
C PRO A 412 -21.13 -0.39 -28.47
N THR A 413 -20.03 -0.17 -29.19
CA THR A 413 -19.12 -1.22 -29.65
C THR A 413 -18.37 -1.83 -28.47
N ALA A 414 -17.73 -2.99 -28.68
CA ALA A 414 -16.88 -3.61 -27.64
C ALA A 414 -15.75 -2.70 -27.16
N THR A 415 -15.15 -1.92 -28.07
CA THR A 415 -14.08 -0.96 -27.77
C THR A 415 -14.61 0.19 -26.90
N GLU A 416 -15.76 0.75 -27.24
CA GLU A 416 -16.38 1.85 -26.49
C GLU A 416 -16.76 1.42 -25.06
N ARG A 417 -17.29 0.21 -24.89
CA ARG A 417 -17.55 -0.34 -23.54
C ARG A 417 -16.26 -0.56 -22.77
N ALA A 418 -15.17 -0.97 -23.43
CA ALA A 418 -13.87 -1.11 -22.79
C ALA A 418 -13.31 0.27 -22.39
N GLU A 419 -13.46 1.29 -23.22
CA GLU A 419 -13.03 2.66 -22.92
C GLU A 419 -13.74 3.23 -21.68
N PHE A 420 -15.05 3.00 -21.55
CA PHE A 420 -15.79 3.38 -20.34
C PHE A 420 -15.25 2.67 -19.09
N VAL A 421 -14.98 1.36 -19.18
CA VAL A 421 -14.39 0.60 -18.05
C VAL A 421 -13.00 1.13 -17.69
N GLU A 422 -12.14 1.41 -18.68
CA GLU A 422 -10.81 2.00 -18.43
C GLU A 422 -10.94 3.37 -17.75
N LYS A 423 -11.96 4.15 -18.12
CA LYS A 423 -12.21 5.43 -17.47
C LYS A 423 -12.63 5.29 -16.00
N ILE A 424 -13.47 4.31 -15.68
CA ILE A 424 -13.81 3.96 -14.28
C ILE A 424 -12.54 3.55 -13.52
N LEU A 425 -11.71 2.66 -14.09
CA LEU A 425 -10.50 2.17 -13.46
C LEU A 425 -9.43 3.26 -13.24
N ALA A 426 -9.40 4.29 -14.06
CA ALA A 426 -8.44 5.39 -13.99
C ALA A 426 -8.84 6.52 -13.02
N ASN A 427 -10.07 6.50 -12.49
CA ASN A 427 -10.58 7.52 -11.59
C ASN A 427 -10.83 6.93 -10.19
N HIS A 428 -10.79 7.77 -9.16
CA HIS A 428 -10.99 7.38 -7.75
C HIS A 428 -10.06 6.23 -7.33
N VAL A 429 -8.80 6.29 -7.76
CA VAL A 429 -7.79 5.26 -7.48
C VAL A 429 -7.32 5.38 -6.04
N VAL A 430 -7.34 4.26 -5.31
CA VAL A 430 -6.82 4.13 -3.94
C VAL A 430 -5.82 2.96 -3.87
N GLU A 431 -4.92 3.00 -2.89
CA GLU A 431 -4.03 1.89 -2.59
C GLU A 431 -4.74 0.87 -1.71
N GLY A 432 -4.98 -0.33 -2.24
CA GLY A 432 -5.77 -1.36 -1.58
C GLY A 432 -5.25 -1.77 -0.20
N LYS A 433 -3.93 -1.79 -0.04
CA LYS A 433 -3.27 -2.17 1.22
C LYS A 433 -3.57 -1.20 2.38
N GLU A 434 -3.72 0.09 2.08
CA GLU A 434 -3.94 1.13 3.09
C GLU A 434 -5.43 1.43 3.28
N PHE A 435 -6.23 1.16 2.25
CA PHE A 435 -7.64 1.52 2.23
C PHE A 435 -8.55 0.41 2.75
N LEU A 436 -8.30 -0.87 2.38
CA LEU A 436 -9.23 -1.97 2.63
C LEU A 436 -9.01 -2.67 3.97
N ASN A 437 -10.12 -2.89 4.69
CA ASN A 437 -10.21 -3.71 5.90
C ASN A 437 -9.14 -3.41 6.94
N PRO A 438 -9.10 -2.22 7.52
CA PRO A 438 -8.12 -1.86 8.54
C PRO A 438 -8.22 -2.80 9.74
N PHE A 439 -7.04 -3.12 10.32
CA PHE A 439 -6.94 -4.01 11.46
C PHE A 439 -7.78 -3.54 12.66
N GLY A 440 -8.47 -4.48 13.31
CA GLY A 440 -9.23 -4.23 14.52
C GLY A 440 -10.63 -3.63 14.33
N TYR A 441 -11.04 -3.36 13.11
CA TYR A 441 -12.41 -2.94 12.82
C TYR A 441 -13.25 -4.13 12.37
N VAL A 442 -14.46 -4.25 12.93
CA VAL A 442 -15.44 -5.29 12.59
C VAL A 442 -16.75 -4.65 12.16
N ASN A 443 -17.26 -5.08 11.02
CA ASN A 443 -18.46 -4.52 10.38
C ASN A 443 -19.64 -5.48 10.50
N PHE A 444 -20.75 -5.00 11.10
CA PHE A 444 -22.00 -5.72 11.34
C PHE A 444 -23.16 -5.11 10.56
N GLU A 445 -24.31 -5.78 10.53
CA GLU A 445 -25.51 -5.22 9.88
C GLU A 445 -25.99 -3.88 10.45
N ASN A 446 -25.72 -3.62 11.71
CA ASN A 446 -26.13 -2.40 12.44
C ASN A 446 -25.02 -1.38 12.71
N GLY A 447 -23.80 -1.58 12.18
CA GLY A 447 -22.71 -0.62 12.32
C GLY A 447 -21.33 -1.25 12.38
N ILE A 448 -20.34 -0.42 12.68
CA ILE A 448 -18.93 -0.81 12.77
C ILE A 448 -18.47 -0.66 14.21
N MET A 449 -17.69 -1.60 14.69
CA MET A 449 -17.10 -1.61 16.03
C MET A 449 -15.58 -1.74 15.91
N ARG A 450 -14.86 -1.06 16.81
CA ARG A 450 -13.41 -1.23 16.99
C ARG A 450 -13.16 -2.22 18.15
N LEU A 451 -12.24 -3.16 17.91
CA LEU A 451 -11.74 -4.06 18.95
C LEU A 451 -10.52 -3.44 19.68
N PRO A 452 -10.36 -3.62 21.01
CA PRO A 452 -9.19 -3.12 21.73
C PRO A 452 -7.92 -3.91 21.35
N GLY A 453 -6.75 -3.29 21.56
CA GLY A 453 -5.46 -3.92 21.27
C GLY A 453 -5.05 -3.86 19.79
N SER A 454 -5.85 -3.23 18.96
CA SER A 454 -5.52 -2.97 17.55
C SER A 454 -5.01 -1.55 17.41
N ALA A 455 -3.76 -1.37 16.98
CA ALA A 455 -3.28 -0.09 16.47
C ALA A 455 -3.50 -0.05 14.96
N SER A 456 -4.43 0.80 14.50
CA SER A 456 -4.68 1.00 13.07
C SER A 456 -4.20 2.38 12.65
N LEU A 457 -3.68 2.49 11.41
CA LEU A 457 -3.36 3.78 10.79
C LEU A 457 -4.58 4.71 10.68
N LYS A 458 -5.79 4.18 10.81
CA LYS A 458 -7.05 4.96 10.80
C LYS A 458 -7.49 5.45 12.18
N ASP A 459 -6.82 5.07 13.25
CA ASP A 459 -7.17 5.48 14.62
C ASP A 459 -7.07 6.98 14.81
N ASP A 460 -6.12 7.65 14.13
CA ASP A 460 -5.94 9.10 14.21
C ASP A 460 -7.02 9.87 13.42
N THR A 461 -7.54 9.28 12.35
CA THR A 461 -8.56 9.90 11.48
C THR A 461 -9.98 9.52 11.87
N HIS A 462 -10.17 8.37 12.50
CA HIS A 462 -11.47 7.84 12.95
C HIS A 462 -11.36 7.32 14.39
N PRO A 463 -11.24 8.21 15.40
CA PRO A 463 -11.16 7.80 16.78
C PRO A 463 -12.47 7.15 17.22
N MET A 464 -12.43 5.84 17.51
CA MET A 464 -13.57 5.07 17.98
C MET A 464 -13.25 4.47 19.35
N ASP A 465 -14.17 4.64 20.30
CA ASP A 465 -14.12 3.92 21.57
C ASP A 465 -14.24 2.41 21.31
N PRO A 466 -13.41 1.56 21.94
CA PRO A 466 -13.58 0.11 21.82
C PRO A 466 -14.96 -0.34 22.28
N TYR A 467 -15.50 -1.39 21.63
CA TYR A 467 -16.81 -2.00 21.87
C TYR A 467 -18.03 -1.11 21.58
N LYS A 468 -17.88 0.15 21.25
CA LYS A 468 -18.98 1.01 20.88
C LYS A 468 -19.30 0.84 19.39
N LEU A 469 -20.57 0.77 19.09
CA LEU A 469 -21.06 0.67 17.72
C LEU A 469 -21.18 2.07 17.09
N TYR A 470 -20.61 2.24 15.90
CA TYR A 470 -20.65 3.45 15.11
C TYR A 470 -21.38 3.22 13.78
N PRO A 471 -21.95 4.26 13.18
CA PRO A 471 -22.54 4.13 11.84
C PRO A 471 -21.51 3.62 10.82
N HIS A 472 -22.00 2.97 9.75
CA HIS A 472 -21.16 2.58 8.63
C HIS A 472 -20.50 3.81 7.99
N SER A 473 -19.21 3.71 7.67
CA SER A 473 -18.43 4.77 7.03
C SER A 473 -17.68 4.24 5.81
N GLU A 474 -17.78 4.97 4.70
CA GLU A 474 -17.03 4.65 3.48
C GLU A 474 -15.51 4.82 3.68
N ASP A 475 -15.09 5.76 4.55
CA ASP A 475 -13.69 6.06 4.80
C ASP A 475 -12.92 4.92 5.48
N LEU A 476 -13.63 4.02 6.16
CA LEU A 476 -13.03 2.85 6.82
C LEU A 476 -12.70 1.70 5.86
N GLY A 477 -13.11 1.77 4.59
CA GLY A 477 -12.72 0.78 3.59
C GLY A 477 -13.19 -0.65 3.87
N MET A 478 -14.26 -0.88 4.64
CA MET A 478 -14.73 -2.22 4.99
C MET A 478 -15.31 -2.94 3.78
N THR A 479 -14.76 -4.10 3.42
CA THR A 479 -15.26 -4.92 2.29
C THR A 479 -16.15 -6.06 2.73
N TYR A 480 -16.06 -6.47 3.99
CA TYR A 480 -16.91 -7.52 4.55
C TYR A 480 -17.99 -6.95 5.47
N LEU A 481 -19.03 -7.72 5.66
CA LEU A 481 -20.16 -7.46 6.55
C LEU A 481 -20.53 -8.77 7.21
N LEU A 482 -20.45 -8.86 8.54
CA LEU A 482 -20.96 -10.00 9.30
C LEU A 482 -22.49 -10.00 9.25
N PRO A 483 -23.16 -11.12 8.91
CA PRO A 483 -24.57 -11.16 8.55
C PRO A 483 -25.49 -11.23 9.77
N PHE A 484 -25.17 -10.48 10.82
CA PHE A 484 -25.98 -10.33 12.02
C PHE A 484 -25.77 -8.97 12.67
N LYS A 485 -26.67 -8.58 13.56
CA LYS A 485 -26.56 -7.36 14.34
C LYS A 485 -25.70 -7.63 15.57
N TYR A 486 -24.75 -6.74 15.83
CA TYR A 486 -24.02 -6.74 17.10
C TYR A 486 -24.97 -6.40 18.25
N ASP A 487 -24.93 -7.21 19.29
CA ASP A 487 -25.64 -7.03 20.56
C ASP A 487 -24.67 -7.34 21.71
N PRO A 488 -24.23 -6.33 22.48
CA PRO A 488 -23.26 -6.53 23.55
C PRO A 488 -23.78 -7.43 24.71
N ASP A 489 -25.10 -7.51 24.88
CA ASP A 489 -25.73 -8.27 25.95
C ASP A 489 -26.10 -9.71 25.53
N ALA A 490 -25.87 -10.06 24.27
CA ALA A 490 -26.18 -11.39 23.76
C ALA A 490 -25.29 -12.47 24.39
N ASP A 491 -25.88 -13.55 24.87
CA ASP A 491 -25.20 -14.75 25.36
C ASP A 491 -25.41 -15.93 24.41
N CYS A 492 -24.57 -16.98 24.56
CA CYS A 492 -24.63 -18.19 23.71
C CYS A 492 -24.60 -19.50 24.55
N PRO A 493 -25.58 -19.72 25.41
CA PRO A 493 -25.57 -20.86 26.36
C PRO A 493 -25.53 -22.21 25.67
N ARG A 494 -26.22 -22.39 24.55
CA ARG A 494 -26.19 -23.64 23.80
C ARG A 494 -24.86 -23.88 23.11
N PHE A 495 -24.22 -22.80 22.58
CA PHE A 495 -22.90 -22.91 22.01
C PHE A 495 -21.83 -23.22 23.06
N LYS A 496 -21.86 -22.56 24.22
CA LYS A 496 -20.95 -22.88 25.35
C LYS A 496 -21.10 -24.35 25.78
N LEU A 497 -22.34 -24.87 25.84
CA LEU A 497 -22.59 -26.27 26.12
C LEU A 497 -22.04 -27.17 25.01
N PHE A 498 -22.28 -26.82 23.73
CA PHE A 498 -21.72 -27.54 22.58
C PHE A 498 -20.18 -27.60 22.62
N MET A 499 -19.52 -26.51 22.96
CA MET A 499 -18.06 -26.48 23.10
C MET A 499 -17.57 -27.47 24.21
N ARG A 500 -18.25 -27.51 25.35
CA ARG A 500 -17.95 -28.47 26.43
C ARG A 500 -18.19 -29.91 25.99
N GLU A 501 -19.26 -30.15 25.23
CA GLU A 501 -19.60 -31.50 24.72
C GLU A 501 -18.52 -32.00 23.75
N VAL A 502 -18.11 -31.21 22.75
CA VAL A 502 -17.17 -31.62 21.69
C VAL A 502 -15.71 -31.71 22.17
N THR A 503 -15.34 -30.96 23.18
CA THR A 503 -13.99 -30.96 23.79
C THR A 503 -13.90 -31.86 25.02
N MET A 504 -14.98 -32.56 25.39
CA MET A 504 -15.07 -33.34 26.65
C MET A 504 -14.78 -32.49 27.89
N ALA A 505 -15.19 -31.22 27.85
CA ALA A 505 -15.01 -30.20 28.89
C ALA A 505 -13.52 -29.89 29.22
N ASP A 506 -12.62 -30.07 28.27
CA ASP A 506 -11.24 -29.60 28.41
C ASP A 506 -11.18 -28.08 28.20
N GLU A 507 -11.05 -27.33 29.29
CA GLU A 507 -11.04 -25.85 29.28
C GLU A 507 -9.83 -25.28 28.53
N SER A 508 -8.72 -26.02 28.41
CA SER A 508 -7.56 -25.57 27.62
C SER A 508 -7.84 -25.62 26.13
N ILE A 509 -8.51 -26.65 25.66
CA ILE A 509 -8.97 -26.79 24.26
C ILE A 509 -10.03 -25.72 23.97
N ILE A 510 -11.00 -25.53 24.86
CA ILE A 510 -12.05 -24.49 24.72
C ILE A 510 -11.38 -23.13 24.58
N SER A 511 -10.37 -22.83 25.39
CA SER A 511 -9.64 -21.55 25.34
C SER A 511 -8.91 -21.35 24.00
N VAL A 512 -8.22 -22.38 23.50
CA VAL A 512 -7.54 -22.33 22.18
C VAL A 512 -8.53 -22.10 21.04
N LEU A 513 -9.69 -22.76 21.06
CA LEU A 513 -10.73 -22.60 20.03
C LEU A 513 -11.37 -21.21 20.12
N GLN A 514 -11.63 -20.70 21.32
CA GLN A 514 -12.16 -19.36 21.57
C GLN A 514 -11.20 -18.28 21.05
N GLU A 515 -9.92 -18.39 21.35
CA GLU A 515 -8.87 -17.51 20.90
C GLU A 515 -8.74 -17.51 19.37
N PHE A 516 -8.77 -18.72 18.77
CA PHE A 516 -8.67 -18.83 17.30
C PHE A 516 -9.90 -18.28 16.59
N MET A 517 -11.12 -18.50 17.12
CA MET A 517 -12.33 -17.90 16.58
C MET A 517 -12.26 -16.37 16.60
N GLY A 518 -11.86 -15.80 17.74
CA GLY A 518 -11.69 -14.35 17.89
C GLY A 518 -10.59 -13.80 16.96
N TYR A 519 -9.46 -14.48 16.86
CA TYR A 519 -8.38 -14.13 15.91
C TYR A 519 -8.85 -14.15 14.46
N ALA A 520 -9.65 -15.14 14.06
CA ALA A 520 -10.14 -15.24 12.69
C ALA A 520 -11.19 -14.17 12.36
N LEU A 521 -11.99 -13.73 13.35
CA LEU A 521 -13.08 -12.75 13.16
C LEU A 521 -12.64 -11.29 13.38
N SER A 522 -11.52 -11.04 14.07
CA SER A 522 -11.05 -9.68 14.42
C SER A 522 -10.38 -8.92 13.27
N ASN A 523 -10.20 -9.54 12.11
CA ASN A 523 -9.37 -9.03 11.02
C ASN A 523 -7.90 -8.73 11.43
N ALA A 524 -7.41 -9.37 12.50
CA ALA A 524 -6.01 -9.28 12.90
C ALA A 524 -5.09 -9.77 11.79
N ASP A 525 -3.91 -9.16 11.69
CA ASP A 525 -2.91 -9.60 10.71
C ASP A 525 -2.50 -11.05 10.95
N ALA A 526 -2.40 -11.85 9.87
CA ALA A 526 -2.04 -13.26 9.96
C ALA A 526 -0.64 -13.48 10.57
N GLU A 527 0.27 -12.50 10.40
CA GLU A 527 1.61 -12.51 11.00
C GLU A 527 1.63 -12.41 12.53
N LEU A 528 0.53 -11.98 13.16
CA LEU A 528 0.47 -11.88 14.62
C LEU A 528 0.26 -13.25 15.29
N GLY A 529 -0.69 -14.02 14.81
CA GLY A 529 -0.98 -15.35 15.38
C GLY A 529 -0.18 -16.49 14.72
N GLU A 530 0.17 -16.35 13.45
CA GLU A 530 1.00 -17.30 12.69
C GLU A 530 0.56 -18.78 12.80
N ARG A 531 -0.73 -19.06 12.96
CA ARG A 531 -1.28 -20.40 13.18
C ARG A 531 -2.40 -20.75 12.20
N ALA A 532 -2.40 -22.00 11.76
CA ALA A 532 -3.53 -22.66 11.09
C ALA A 532 -4.17 -23.66 12.06
N LEU A 533 -5.50 -23.76 12.05
CA LEU A 533 -6.26 -24.66 12.92
C LEU A 533 -6.63 -25.94 12.17
N PHE A 534 -6.27 -27.08 12.73
CA PHE A 534 -6.71 -28.41 12.31
C PHE A 534 -7.62 -29.01 13.38
N LEU A 535 -8.84 -29.34 13.00
CA LEU A 535 -9.80 -30.10 13.83
C LEU A 535 -9.65 -31.57 13.48
N LEU A 536 -9.10 -32.36 14.40
CA LEU A 536 -8.82 -33.78 14.19
C LEU A 536 -9.86 -34.67 14.87
N GLY A 537 -10.37 -35.72 14.20
CA GLY A 537 -11.27 -36.72 14.78
C GLY A 537 -11.96 -37.57 13.73
N GLU A 538 -12.49 -38.74 14.11
CA GLU A 538 -12.93 -39.80 13.19
C GLU A 538 -14.32 -39.64 12.55
N GLY A 539 -15.12 -38.73 12.97
CA GLY A 539 -16.49 -38.51 12.46
C GLY A 539 -17.52 -38.41 13.58
N SER A 540 -18.69 -37.88 13.27
CA SER A 540 -19.79 -37.66 14.22
C SER A 540 -19.38 -37.00 15.55
N ASN A 541 -18.41 -36.10 15.51
CA ASN A 541 -17.76 -35.49 16.67
C ASN A 541 -17.92 -33.96 16.75
N GLY A 542 -18.78 -33.39 15.91
CA GLY A 542 -19.08 -31.95 15.97
C GLY A 542 -18.19 -31.04 15.13
N LYS A 543 -17.11 -31.51 14.48
CA LYS A 543 -16.23 -30.68 13.62
C LYS A 543 -17.01 -29.87 12.57
N SER A 544 -17.87 -30.56 11.78
CA SER A 544 -18.66 -29.88 10.73
C SER A 544 -19.63 -28.83 11.30
N VAL A 545 -20.19 -29.06 12.51
CA VAL A 545 -21.03 -28.08 13.18
C VAL A 545 -20.22 -26.84 13.58
N PHE A 546 -19.01 -27.05 14.12
CA PHE A 546 -18.10 -25.92 14.44
C PHE A 546 -17.73 -25.13 13.19
N LEU A 547 -17.40 -25.82 12.08
CA LEU A 547 -17.10 -25.14 10.81
C LEU A 547 -18.30 -24.36 10.27
N ASP A 548 -19.52 -24.90 10.40
CA ASP A 548 -20.75 -24.23 10.00
C ASP A 548 -20.98 -22.94 10.81
N VAL A 549 -20.71 -22.98 12.13
CA VAL A 549 -20.77 -21.77 12.99
C VAL A 549 -19.79 -20.70 12.50
N MET A 550 -18.54 -21.07 12.20
CA MET A 550 -17.57 -20.14 11.63
C MET A 550 -18.05 -19.51 10.33
N LYS A 551 -18.57 -20.33 9.41
CA LYS A 551 -19.11 -19.85 8.14
C LYS A 551 -20.33 -18.92 8.32
N TRP A 552 -21.21 -19.20 9.27
CA TRP A 552 -22.37 -18.34 9.55
C TRP A 552 -21.96 -17.01 10.17
N LEU A 553 -20.98 -17.01 11.09
CA LEU A 553 -20.44 -15.79 11.66
C LEU A 553 -19.83 -14.89 10.58
N ALA A 554 -19.03 -15.44 9.69
CA ALA A 554 -18.43 -14.65 8.62
C ALA A 554 -19.45 -14.23 7.54
N GLY A 555 -20.38 -15.11 7.19
CA GLY A 555 -21.23 -14.94 6.00
C GLY A 555 -20.58 -15.45 4.72
N LYS A 556 -21.41 -15.89 3.77
CA LYS A 556 -21.00 -16.64 2.57
C LYS A 556 -19.90 -15.99 1.73
N GLU A 557 -19.86 -14.66 1.70
CA GLU A 557 -18.94 -13.92 0.84
C GLU A 557 -17.57 -13.69 1.48
N ASN A 558 -17.42 -13.90 2.80
CA ASN A 558 -16.24 -13.48 3.56
C ASN A 558 -15.29 -14.64 3.90
N PHE A 559 -15.59 -15.85 3.50
CA PHE A 559 -14.70 -17.00 3.60
C PHE A 559 -14.48 -17.68 2.25
N SER A 560 -13.43 -18.49 2.15
CA SER A 560 -13.13 -19.36 1.01
C SER A 560 -13.08 -20.82 1.43
N SER A 561 -13.03 -21.72 0.44
CA SER A 561 -12.95 -23.17 0.66
C SER A 561 -11.91 -23.80 -0.28
N VAL A 562 -10.73 -23.21 -0.35
CA VAL A 562 -9.62 -23.70 -1.20
C VAL A 562 -8.98 -24.91 -0.53
N PRO A 563 -8.98 -26.09 -1.18
CA PRO A 563 -8.30 -27.27 -0.63
C PRO A 563 -6.79 -27.06 -0.46
N LEU A 564 -6.22 -27.67 0.57
CA LEU A 564 -4.82 -27.53 0.95
C LEU A 564 -3.84 -27.85 -0.19
N ASN A 565 -4.14 -28.88 -0.98
CA ASN A 565 -3.32 -29.33 -2.12
C ASN A 565 -3.43 -28.42 -3.37
N TYR A 566 -4.26 -27.37 -3.33
CA TYR A 566 -4.39 -26.39 -4.42
C TYR A 566 -3.76 -25.03 -4.07
N LEU A 567 -3.27 -24.85 -2.85
CA LEU A 567 -2.64 -23.61 -2.42
C LEU A 567 -1.35 -23.25 -3.19
N ASP A 568 -0.73 -24.21 -3.87
CA ASP A 568 0.41 -24.01 -4.76
C ASP A 568 0.03 -23.31 -6.09
N ARG A 569 -1.28 -23.27 -6.45
CA ARG A 569 -1.77 -22.68 -7.70
C ARG A 569 -2.13 -21.21 -7.50
N GLU A 570 -1.56 -20.32 -8.32
CA GLU A 570 -1.85 -18.87 -8.29
C GLU A 570 -3.34 -18.56 -8.51
N THR A 571 -4.02 -19.35 -9.35
CA THR A 571 -5.45 -19.19 -9.62
C THR A 571 -6.33 -19.58 -8.43
N ALA A 572 -5.95 -20.61 -7.67
CA ALA A 572 -6.68 -20.98 -6.46
C ALA A 572 -6.42 -19.98 -5.31
N ARG A 573 -5.19 -19.43 -5.21
CA ARG A 573 -4.88 -18.39 -4.23
C ARG A 573 -5.67 -17.10 -4.45
N TYR A 574 -6.15 -16.84 -5.69
CA TYR A 574 -7.04 -15.70 -5.92
C TYR A 574 -8.31 -15.77 -5.07
N ASP A 575 -8.85 -16.97 -4.82
CA ASP A 575 -10.05 -17.14 -3.98
C ASP A 575 -9.80 -16.87 -2.48
N LEU A 576 -8.53 -16.75 -2.04
CA LEU A 576 -8.19 -16.33 -0.69
C LEU A 576 -8.20 -14.80 -0.54
N HIS A 577 -8.03 -14.07 -1.65
CA HIS A 577 -7.90 -12.62 -1.61
C HIS A 577 -9.14 -11.94 -1.05
N GLY A 578 -8.96 -11.09 -0.03
CA GLY A 578 -10.05 -10.38 0.65
C GLY A 578 -10.94 -11.25 1.54
N LYS A 579 -10.56 -12.49 1.84
CA LYS A 579 -11.30 -13.38 2.73
C LYS A 579 -10.74 -13.37 4.15
N MET A 580 -11.63 -13.46 5.13
CA MET A 580 -11.25 -13.51 6.55
C MET A 580 -10.52 -14.82 6.88
N PHE A 581 -11.06 -15.93 6.38
CA PHE A 581 -10.46 -17.26 6.55
C PHE A 581 -10.84 -18.22 5.43
N ASN A 582 -10.05 -19.26 5.30
CA ASN A 582 -10.29 -20.40 4.41
C ASN A 582 -10.71 -21.61 5.24
N VAL A 583 -11.85 -22.22 4.89
CA VAL A 583 -12.39 -23.40 5.59
C VAL A 583 -12.38 -24.60 4.66
N THR A 584 -11.75 -25.71 5.06
CA THR A 584 -11.86 -26.99 4.35
C THR A 584 -12.48 -28.07 5.25
N GLU A 585 -13.54 -28.70 4.78
CA GLU A 585 -14.29 -29.71 5.55
C GLU A 585 -13.60 -31.08 5.54
N GLU A 586 -12.86 -31.37 4.47
CA GLU A 586 -12.08 -32.60 4.32
C GLU A 586 -10.68 -32.23 3.81
N THR A 587 -9.68 -32.64 4.55
CA THR A 587 -8.30 -32.50 4.13
C THR A 587 -7.86 -33.81 3.46
N PRO A 588 -7.47 -33.79 2.16
CA PRO A 588 -7.03 -35.00 1.47
C PRO A 588 -5.79 -35.62 2.15
N LYS A 589 -5.75 -36.93 2.24
CA LYS A 589 -4.57 -37.70 2.74
C LYS A 589 -3.27 -37.42 1.94
N GLY A 590 -3.41 -37.00 0.66
CA GLY A 590 -2.27 -36.60 -0.20
C GLY A 590 -1.57 -35.37 0.37
N GLY A 591 -0.27 -35.53 0.65
CA GLY A 591 0.55 -34.58 1.40
C GLY A 591 0.58 -33.16 0.85
N LEU A 592 0.99 -32.24 1.68
CA LEU A 592 1.47 -30.92 1.28
C LEU A 592 2.64 -31.09 0.31
N ARG A 593 2.42 -30.80 -0.98
CA ARG A 593 3.47 -30.89 -2.01
C ARG A 593 4.60 -29.93 -1.73
N ASP A 594 4.26 -28.71 -1.34
CA ASP A 594 5.20 -27.67 -0.94
C ASP A 594 4.74 -27.01 0.38
N SER A 595 5.37 -27.44 1.47
CA SER A 595 5.13 -26.87 2.80
C SER A 595 5.56 -25.40 2.90
N SER A 596 6.43 -24.92 2.00
CA SER A 596 6.93 -23.55 2.01
C SER A 596 5.81 -22.55 1.68
N VAL A 597 4.97 -22.88 0.69
CA VAL A 597 3.79 -22.06 0.32
C VAL A 597 2.81 -21.97 1.49
N PHE A 598 2.48 -23.13 2.10
CA PHE A 598 1.58 -23.14 3.26
C PHE A 598 2.12 -22.31 4.44
N LYS A 599 3.40 -22.49 4.79
CA LYS A 599 4.05 -21.72 5.86
C LYS A 599 4.02 -20.23 5.57
N ASN A 600 4.35 -19.83 4.33
CA ASN A 600 4.30 -18.42 3.92
C ASN A 600 2.90 -17.83 4.04
N LEU A 601 1.86 -18.57 3.62
CA LEU A 601 0.48 -18.12 3.73
C LEU A 601 0.02 -17.97 5.18
N VAL A 602 0.34 -18.95 6.03
CA VAL A 602 -0.04 -18.93 7.47
C VAL A 602 0.64 -17.78 8.22
N THR A 603 1.84 -17.39 7.82
CA THR A 603 2.58 -16.27 8.43
C THR A 603 2.25 -14.90 7.85
N GLY A 604 1.22 -14.79 7.01
CA GLY A 604 0.85 -13.50 6.41
C GLY A 604 1.82 -13.00 5.34
N GLY A 605 2.63 -13.88 4.75
CA GLY A 605 3.58 -13.53 3.69
C GLY A 605 2.89 -13.13 2.40
N THR A 606 3.68 -12.56 1.48
CA THR A 606 3.18 -12.19 0.15
C THR A 606 2.95 -13.43 -0.71
N MET A 607 1.87 -13.38 -1.50
CA MET A 607 1.52 -14.44 -2.45
C MET A 607 1.22 -13.86 -3.83
N THR A 608 1.59 -14.57 -4.88
CA THR A 608 1.14 -14.27 -6.23
C THR A 608 -0.24 -14.87 -6.45
N ILE A 609 -1.18 -14.05 -6.89
CA ILE A 609 -2.55 -14.44 -7.27
C ILE A 609 -2.77 -14.16 -8.75
N LYS A 610 -3.65 -14.91 -9.40
CA LYS A 610 -3.96 -14.73 -10.82
C LYS A 610 -5.41 -15.07 -11.13
N GLN A 611 -6.14 -14.16 -11.74
CA GLN A 611 -7.39 -14.47 -12.43
C GLN A 611 -7.11 -15.01 -13.82
N LEU A 612 -7.97 -15.91 -14.33
CA LEU A 612 -7.87 -16.39 -15.71
C LEU A 612 -7.88 -15.19 -16.69
N TYR A 613 -6.92 -15.21 -17.61
CA TYR A 613 -6.74 -14.18 -18.66
C TYR A 613 -6.35 -12.79 -18.13
N LYS A 614 -5.91 -12.66 -16.88
CA LYS A 614 -5.35 -11.42 -16.32
C LYS A 614 -3.87 -11.61 -15.97
N ASN A 615 -3.17 -10.49 -15.83
CA ASN A 615 -1.80 -10.48 -15.30
C ASN A 615 -1.79 -10.92 -13.82
N PRO A 616 -0.78 -11.67 -13.39
CA PRO A 616 -0.61 -11.98 -11.97
C PRO A 616 -0.37 -10.70 -11.16
N ALA A 617 -0.88 -10.70 -9.92
CA ALA A 617 -0.64 -9.65 -8.94
C ALA A 617 -0.03 -10.24 -7.67
N THR A 618 0.76 -9.45 -6.94
CA THR A 618 1.35 -9.85 -5.65
C THR A 618 0.60 -9.16 -4.52
N VAL A 619 0.05 -9.97 -3.60
CA VAL A 619 -0.75 -9.48 -2.48
C VAL A 619 -0.19 -10.01 -1.15
N LYS A 620 -0.35 -9.27 -0.05
CA LYS A 620 -0.13 -9.80 1.30
C LYS A 620 -1.31 -10.70 1.67
N ASN A 621 -1.06 -11.91 2.18
CA ASN A 621 -2.10 -12.79 2.68
C ASN A 621 -2.52 -12.38 4.10
N ASN A 622 -3.82 -12.24 4.34
CA ASN A 622 -4.36 -12.06 5.69
C ASN A 622 -5.40 -13.15 6.05
N THR A 623 -5.62 -14.10 5.16
CA THR A 623 -6.58 -15.20 5.34
C THR A 623 -6.05 -16.21 6.35
N LYS A 624 -6.86 -16.54 7.37
CA LYS A 624 -6.56 -17.60 8.35
C LYS A 624 -7.03 -18.94 7.80
N PHE A 625 -6.45 -20.04 8.27
CA PHE A 625 -6.75 -21.38 7.76
C PHE A 625 -7.40 -22.26 8.82
N ILE A 626 -8.56 -22.82 8.52
CA ILE A 626 -9.32 -23.73 9.37
C ILE A 626 -9.59 -25.01 8.57
N MET A 627 -9.14 -26.14 9.03
CA MET A 627 -9.22 -27.41 8.32
C MET A 627 -9.76 -28.49 9.23
N ALA A 628 -10.75 -29.28 8.75
CA ALA A 628 -11.14 -30.52 9.41
C ALA A 628 -10.46 -31.70 8.72
N ALA A 629 -10.02 -32.64 9.51
CA ALA A 629 -9.39 -33.86 9.06
C ALA A 629 -9.82 -35.05 9.94
N ASN A 630 -10.02 -36.20 9.30
CA ASN A 630 -10.11 -37.49 10.04
C ASN A 630 -8.71 -38.02 10.27
N GLU A 631 -7.80 -37.77 9.32
CA GLU A 631 -6.38 -38.09 9.43
C GLU A 631 -5.60 -36.86 8.89
N LEU A 632 -4.51 -36.52 9.55
CA LEU A 632 -3.69 -35.40 9.12
C LEU A 632 -2.99 -35.71 7.79
N PRO A 633 -2.81 -34.73 6.90
CA PRO A 633 -2.13 -34.94 5.62
C PRO A 633 -0.68 -35.38 5.82
N THR A 634 -0.17 -36.27 4.96
CA THR A 634 1.24 -36.63 5.00
C THR A 634 2.11 -35.38 4.78
N ASN A 635 3.10 -35.20 5.63
CA ASN A 635 4.01 -34.04 5.59
C ASN A 635 5.45 -34.51 5.45
N THR A 636 6.14 -34.04 4.39
CA THR A 636 7.56 -34.30 4.17
C THR A 636 8.48 -33.34 4.89
N ASP A 637 7.94 -32.23 5.40
CA ASP A 637 8.68 -31.21 6.16
C ASP A 637 8.64 -31.52 7.66
N THR A 638 9.66 -32.19 8.14
CA THR A 638 9.81 -32.55 9.56
C THR A 638 10.48 -31.44 10.40
N THR A 639 10.57 -30.22 9.87
CA THR A 639 11.21 -29.10 10.59
C THR A 639 10.31 -28.55 11.69
N LYS A 640 10.93 -28.09 12.79
CA LYS A 640 10.22 -27.36 13.86
C LYS A 640 9.44 -26.14 13.32
N GLY A 641 9.89 -25.58 12.18
CA GLY A 641 9.23 -24.44 11.52
C GLY A 641 7.82 -24.76 11.05
N MET A 642 7.54 -25.96 10.56
CA MET A 642 6.20 -26.40 10.14
C MET A 642 5.27 -26.58 11.35
N PHE A 643 5.71 -27.31 12.36
CA PHE A 643 4.87 -27.66 13.52
C PHE A 643 4.52 -26.45 14.38
N ARG A 644 5.32 -25.39 14.35
CA ARG A 644 5.00 -24.12 15.01
C ARG A 644 3.89 -23.32 14.33
N LYS A 645 3.51 -23.69 13.11
CA LYS A 645 2.50 -22.97 12.31
C LYS A 645 1.11 -23.61 12.36
N ILE A 646 0.96 -24.68 13.15
CA ILE A 646 -0.30 -25.43 13.26
C ILE A 646 -0.74 -25.57 14.71
N LEU A 647 -2.05 -25.56 14.89
CA LEU A 647 -2.77 -25.99 16.10
C LEU A 647 -3.57 -27.22 15.71
N ILE A 648 -3.35 -28.35 16.37
CA ILE A 648 -4.11 -29.58 16.13
C ILE A 648 -5.00 -29.81 17.34
N VAL A 649 -6.29 -29.59 17.13
CA VAL A 649 -7.29 -29.73 18.20
C VAL A 649 -8.06 -31.03 18.04
N PRO A 650 -7.93 -31.96 19.00
CA PRO A 650 -8.65 -33.20 18.97
C PRO A 650 -10.14 -33.03 19.32
N PHE A 651 -11.01 -33.58 18.45
CA PHE A 651 -12.45 -33.71 18.67
C PHE A 651 -12.79 -35.16 18.99
N ASN A 652 -12.57 -35.55 20.25
CA ASN A 652 -12.67 -36.94 20.72
C ASN A 652 -14.08 -37.37 21.15
N ALA A 653 -15.04 -36.44 21.18
CA ALA A 653 -16.44 -36.78 21.48
C ALA A 653 -17.07 -37.57 20.33
N THR A 654 -17.98 -38.49 20.67
CA THR A 654 -18.78 -39.23 19.67
C THR A 654 -20.25 -39.00 19.99
N PHE A 655 -20.99 -38.59 18.97
CA PHE A 655 -22.45 -38.36 19.07
C PHE A 655 -23.17 -39.44 18.27
N GLU A 656 -23.82 -40.37 18.98
CA GLU A 656 -24.55 -41.46 18.38
C GLU A 656 -25.96 -41.59 19.00
N GLY A 657 -26.92 -42.15 18.25
CA GLY A 657 -28.26 -42.46 18.69
C GLY A 657 -29.02 -41.28 19.26
N GLN A 658 -29.40 -41.36 20.53
CA GLN A 658 -30.17 -40.29 21.21
C GLN A 658 -29.34 -39.04 21.59
N ARG A 659 -28.01 -39.12 21.50
CA ARG A 659 -27.12 -37.98 21.75
C ARG A 659 -27.05 -37.02 20.58
N ILE A 660 -27.62 -37.37 19.40
CA ILE A 660 -27.63 -36.51 18.23
C ILE A 660 -28.74 -35.47 18.38
N ASP A 661 -28.39 -34.22 18.62
CA ASP A 661 -29.28 -33.07 18.50
C ASP A 661 -29.41 -32.65 17.02
N ARG A 662 -30.47 -33.15 16.34
CA ARG A 662 -30.72 -32.85 14.92
C ARG A 662 -30.98 -31.37 14.63
N ARG A 663 -31.36 -30.58 15.63
CA ARG A 663 -31.63 -29.14 15.54
C ARG A 663 -30.52 -28.27 16.07
N ILE A 664 -29.36 -28.85 16.36
CA ILE A 664 -28.21 -28.09 16.90
C ILE A 664 -27.84 -26.91 16.02
N ARG A 665 -27.79 -27.09 14.69
CA ARG A 665 -27.47 -26.06 13.74
C ARG A 665 -28.43 -24.87 13.78
N GLU A 666 -29.73 -25.11 13.90
CA GLU A 666 -30.76 -24.06 14.05
C GLU A 666 -30.50 -23.26 15.33
N LYS A 667 -30.37 -23.97 16.46
CA LYS A 667 -30.16 -23.35 17.79
C LYS A 667 -28.90 -22.49 17.84
N LEU A 668 -27.79 -22.95 17.24
CA LEU A 668 -26.52 -22.22 17.21
C LEU A 668 -26.59 -21.00 16.27
N ARG A 669 -27.40 -21.07 15.21
CA ARG A 669 -27.58 -19.92 14.31
C ARG A 669 -28.32 -18.78 15.00
N ASP A 670 -29.22 -19.05 15.91
CA ASP A 670 -29.94 -18.04 16.68
C ASP A 670 -29.04 -17.34 17.72
N GLU A 671 -27.91 -17.95 18.11
CA GLU A 671 -26.97 -17.43 19.09
C GLU A 671 -25.77 -16.70 18.48
N LEU A 672 -25.73 -16.42 17.16
CA LEU A 672 -24.55 -15.83 16.50
C LEU A 672 -24.00 -14.56 17.15
N PRO A 673 -24.82 -13.55 17.61
CA PRO A 673 -24.30 -12.40 18.30
C PRO A 673 -23.57 -12.76 19.61
N GLY A 674 -24.14 -13.68 20.41
CA GLY A 674 -23.51 -14.17 21.64
C GLY A 674 -22.25 -14.99 21.39
N ILE A 675 -22.23 -15.81 20.33
CA ILE A 675 -21.05 -16.57 19.91
C ILE A 675 -19.93 -15.61 19.50
N PHE A 676 -20.26 -14.51 18.83
CA PHE A 676 -19.29 -13.48 18.51
C PHE A 676 -18.70 -12.83 19.77
N ASN A 677 -19.54 -12.46 20.76
CA ASN A 677 -19.10 -11.92 22.04
C ASN A 677 -18.13 -12.89 22.74
N TRP A 678 -18.49 -14.17 22.79
CA TRP A 678 -17.65 -15.22 23.34
C TRP A 678 -16.30 -15.33 22.59
N ALA A 679 -16.30 -15.22 21.25
CA ALA A 679 -15.07 -15.24 20.47
C ALA A 679 -14.19 -13.99 20.71
N VAL A 680 -14.79 -12.82 20.95
CA VAL A 680 -14.07 -11.57 21.30
C VAL A 680 -13.37 -11.70 22.65
N GLU A 681 -13.99 -12.36 23.64
CA GLU A 681 -13.31 -12.66 24.92
C GLU A 681 -12.02 -13.47 24.70
N GLY A 682 -12.05 -14.45 23.79
CA GLY A 682 -10.87 -15.20 23.39
C GLY A 682 -9.81 -14.34 22.70
N TYR A 683 -10.25 -13.46 21.79
CA TYR A 683 -9.37 -12.49 21.12
C TYR A 683 -8.65 -11.59 22.14
N LEU A 684 -9.35 -11.06 23.12
CA LEU A 684 -8.77 -10.22 24.16
C LEU A 684 -7.71 -10.94 24.98
N ARG A 685 -7.98 -12.18 25.37
CA ARG A 685 -6.99 -13.01 26.06
C ARG A 685 -5.76 -13.24 25.18
N LEU A 686 -5.95 -13.50 23.89
CA LEU A 686 -4.87 -13.68 22.92
C LEU A 686 -4.02 -12.40 22.79
N VAL A 687 -4.66 -11.22 22.71
CA VAL A 687 -3.95 -9.91 22.69
C VAL A 687 -3.16 -9.70 23.97
N GLN A 688 -3.76 -9.98 25.14
CA GLN A 688 -3.07 -9.87 26.45
C GLN A 688 -1.86 -10.80 26.55
N ASN A 689 -1.90 -11.95 25.86
CA ASN A 689 -0.81 -12.90 25.78
C ASN A 689 0.12 -12.65 24.58
N GLU A 690 0.15 -11.43 24.03
CA GLU A 690 1.00 -11.07 22.87
C GLU A 690 0.84 -12.05 21.67
N TYR A 691 -0.39 -12.43 21.38
CA TYR A 691 -0.77 -13.41 20.34
C TYR A 691 -0.20 -14.83 20.53
N HIS A 692 0.18 -15.18 21.76
CA HIS A 692 0.49 -16.56 22.14
C HIS A 692 -0.77 -17.28 22.62
N PHE A 693 -1.14 -18.35 21.90
CA PHE A 693 -2.30 -19.16 22.26
C PHE A 693 -2.12 -19.83 23.61
N THR A 694 -3.23 -19.99 24.36
CA THR A 694 -3.24 -20.69 25.65
C THR A 694 -2.59 -22.06 25.51
N PRO A 695 -1.61 -22.42 26.35
CA PRO A 695 -1.01 -23.74 26.34
C PRO A 695 -2.05 -24.84 26.61
N SER A 696 -2.09 -25.85 25.75
CA SER A 696 -2.96 -27.02 25.93
C SER A 696 -2.17 -28.30 25.74
N LYS A 697 -2.14 -29.14 26.78
CA LYS A 697 -1.43 -30.41 26.76
C LYS A 697 -1.96 -31.33 25.63
N ALA A 698 -3.27 -31.37 25.43
CA ALA A 698 -3.90 -32.20 24.41
C ALA A 698 -3.49 -31.72 22.99
N VAL A 699 -3.44 -30.39 22.75
CA VAL A 699 -3.00 -29.82 21.47
C VAL A 699 -1.52 -30.11 21.22
N ASP A 700 -0.68 -29.95 22.24
CA ASP A 700 0.76 -30.24 22.16
C ASP A 700 1.03 -31.72 21.90
N GLU A 701 0.30 -32.61 22.58
CA GLU A 701 0.41 -34.08 22.36
C GLU A 701 0.07 -34.46 20.91
N GLU A 702 -0.98 -33.88 20.33
CA GLU A 702 -1.35 -34.14 18.94
C GLU A 702 -0.28 -33.58 17.96
N ILE A 703 0.25 -32.37 18.22
CA ILE A 703 1.34 -31.82 17.42
C ILE A 703 2.59 -32.69 17.50
N HIS A 704 2.92 -33.19 18.70
CA HIS A 704 4.05 -34.10 18.89
C HIS A 704 3.84 -35.46 18.19
N SER A 705 2.64 -36.04 18.30
CA SER A 705 2.24 -37.24 17.61
C SER A 705 2.37 -37.08 16.10
N TYR A 706 1.82 -35.99 15.56
CA TYR A 706 1.93 -35.69 14.13
C TYR A 706 3.38 -35.49 13.67
N ALA A 707 4.19 -34.78 14.47
CA ALA A 707 5.62 -34.59 14.17
C ALA A 707 6.40 -35.91 14.19
N TYR A 708 6.04 -36.81 15.11
CA TYR A 708 6.62 -38.13 15.17
C TYR A 708 6.23 -39.00 13.94
N MET A 709 4.94 -39.06 13.63
CA MET A 709 4.40 -39.78 12.48
C MET A 709 4.90 -39.24 11.12
N SER A 710 5.21 -37.95 11.05
CA SER A 710 5.75 -37.31 9.84
C SER A 710 7.23 -37.63 9.59
N ASP A 711 7.92 -38.30 10.51
CA ASP A 711 9.33 -38.69 10.35
C ASP A 711 9.45 -40.23 10.28
N PRO A 712 9.27 -40.83 9.08
CA PRO A 712 9.30 -42.28 8.94
C PRO A 712 10.57 -42.94 9.45
N LEU A 713 11.69 -42.21 9.46
CA LEU A 713 12.94 -42.71 10.03
C LEU A 713 12.85 -42.83 11.56
N LYS A 714 12.23 -41.86 12.24
CA LYS A 714 12.05 -41.95 13.70
C LYS A 714 11.10 -43.06 14.10
N VAL A 715 9.99 -43.20 13.35
CA VAL A 715 9.03 -44.32 13.58
C VAL A 715 9.74 -45.64 13.45
N TRP A 716 10.41 -45.87 12.31
CA TRP A 716 11.21 -47.09 12.09
C TRP A 716 12.28 -47.27 13.18
N ALA A 717 13.01 -46.21 13.53
CA ALA A 717 14.06 -46.32 14.54
C ALA A 717 13.53 -46.74 15.92
N ASN A 718 12.40 -46.18 16.34
CA ASN A 718 11.75 -46.54 17.61
C ASN A 718 11.23 -47.95 17.62
N ASP A 719 10.70 -48.44 16.51
CA ASP A 719 10.07 -49.76 16.44
C ASP A 719 11.10 -50.88 16.23
N PHE A 720 12.14 -50.63 15.47
CA PHE A 720 13.11 -51.64 15.02
C PHE A 720 14.50 -51.51 15.62
N LEU A 721 14.83 -50.44 16.35
CA LEU A 721 16.16 -50.33 16.97
C LEU A 721 16.09 -50.47 18.49
N VAL A 722 17.15 -51.06 19.01
CA VAL A 722 17.44 -51.15 20.45
C VAL A 722 18.79 -50.49 20.69
N GLU A 723 18.88 -49.71 21.75
CA GLU A 723 20.16 -49.16 22.20
C GLU A 723 20.82 -50.17 23.15
N GLU A 724 22.08 -50.48 22.84
CA GLU A 724 22.94 -51.38 23.65
C GLU A 724 24.24 -50.69 24.03
N ASP A 725 25.08 -51.40 24.81
CA ASP A 725 26.38 -50.90 25.25
C ASP A 725 27.32 -50.77 24.03
N GLU A 726 27.92 -49.58 23.85
CA GLU A 726 28.81 -49.26 22.74
C GLU A 726 30.09 -50.08 22.71
N SER A 727 30.45 -50.76 23.81
CA SER A 727 31.74 -51.44 23.95
C SER A 727 31.83 -52.76 23.15
N LYS A 728 30.74 -53.36 22.72
CA LYS A 728 30.74 -54.71 22.14
C LYS A 728 29.99 -54.93 20.83
N ASP A 729 28.87 -54.25 20.62
CA ASP A 729 27.98 -54.48 19.47
C ASP A 729 27.94 -53.34 18.50
N TYR A 730 27.96 -53.61 17.23
CA TYR A 730 27.76 -52.70 16.15
C TYR A 730 26.84 -53.28 15.08
N THR A 731 26.08 -52.44 14.39
CA THR A 731 25.34 -52.80 13.18
C THR A 731 25.87 -51.96 12.01
N THR A 732 25.97 -52.57 10.82
CA THR A 732 26.41 -51.79 9.66
C THR A 732 25.33 -50.84 9.20
N LEU A 733 25.73 -49.65 8.73
CA LEU A 733 24.80 -48.67 8.19
C LEU A 733 23.98 -49.25 7.02
N LYS A 734 24.55 -50.23 6.30
CA LYS A 734 23.91 -50.91 5.18
C LYS A 734 22.78 -51.85 5.64
N GLU A 735 22.98 -52.56 6.73
CA GLU A 735 21.95 -53.41 7.36
C GLU A 735 20.80 -52.57 7.91
N LEU A 736 21.13 -51.50 8.64
CA LEU A 736 20.12 -50.54 9.12
C LEU A 736 19.31 -49.96 7.98
N TYR A 737 19.97 -49.61 6.87
CA TYR A 737 19.29 -49.07 5.70
C TYR A 737 18.41 -50.08 4.99
N ARG A 738 18.83 -51.34 4.89
CA ARG A 738 18.01 -52.43 4.31
C ARG A 738 16.74 -52.67 5.12
N SER A 739 16.82 -52.70 6.43
CA SER A 739 15.67 -52.84 7.31
C SER A 739 14.71 -51.64 7.16
N TYR A 740 15.26 -50.43 7.09
CA TYR A 740 14.46 -49.22 6.84
C TYR A 740 13.73 -49.26 5.48
N VAL A 741 14.43 -49.64 4.40
CA VAL A 741 13.82 -49.75 3.06
C VAL A 741 12.71 -50.78 3.05
N PHE A 742 12.97 -51.93 3.67
CA PHE A 742 11.97 -53.00 3.77
C PHE A 742 10.69 -52.51 4.45
N GLU A 743 10.80 -51.78 5.56
CA GLU A 743 9.65 -51.22 6.25
C GLU A 743 8.94 -50.15 5.44
N MET A 744 9.68 -49.26 4.74
CA MET A 744 9.09 -48.26 3.86
C MET A 744 8.30 -48.92 2.71
N ASP A 745 8.84 -49.96 2.11
CA ASP A 745 8.15 -50.71 1.05
C ASP A 745 6.88 -51.42 1.59
N SER A 746 6.96 -52.01 2.80
CA SER A 746 5.80 -52.67 3.44
C SER A 746 4.66 -51.70 3.74
N THR A 747 4.99 -50.45 4.09
CA THR A 747 4.04 -49.36 4.40
C THR A 747 3.71 -48.51 3.18
N GLN A 748 4.15 -48.90 1.97
CA GLN A 748 3.96 -48.15 0.71
C GLN A 748 4.49 -46.72 0.76
N GLN A 749 5.51 -46.46 1.58
CA GLN A 749 6.21 -45.18 1.68
C GLN A 749 7.49 -45.20 0.86
N LYS A 750 7.84 -44.04 0.29
CA LYS A 750 9.08 -43.90 -0.48
C LYS A 750 10.28 -43.75 0.45
N PRO A 751 11.26 -44.69 0.46
CA PRO A 751 12.45 -44.58 1.29
C PRO A 751 13.33 -43.42 0.82
N VAL A 752 13.98 -42.73 1.78
CA VAL A 752 15.05 -41.77 1.44
C VAL A 752 16.29 -42.53 0.99
N ASN A 753 17.14 -41.89 0.17
CA ASN A 753 18.38 -42.51 -0.27
C ASN A 753 19.35 -42.75 0.90
N LEU A 754 20.32 -43.70 0.73
CA LEU A 754 21.28 -44.07 1.75
C LEU A 754 22.07 -42.90 2.37
N SER A 755 22.41 -41.90 1.56
CA SER A 755 23.17 -40.75 2.05
C SER A 755 22.33 -39.88 2.97
N SER A 756 21.06 -39.65 2.63
CA SER A 756 20.07 -38.92 3.45
C SER A 756 19.71 -39.71 4.71
N PHE A 757 19.51 -41.01 4.58
CA PHE A 757 19.31 -41.93 5.71
C PHE A 757 20.46 -41.85 6.71
N ALA A 758 21.68 -41.94 6.24
CA ALA A 758 22.89 -41.89 7.09
C ALA A 758 23.03 -40.52 7.81
N ARG A 759 22.71 -39.42 7.12
CA ARG A 759 22.73 -38.07 7.70
C ARG A 759 21.66 -37.92 8.78
N ASN A 760 20.44 -38.35 8.51
CA ASN A 760 19.31 -38.25 9.43
C ASN A 760 19.47 -39.18 10.64
N LEU A 761 19.98 -40.38 10.43
CA LEU A 761 20.30 -41.33 11.52
C LEU A 761 21.37 -40.75 12.46
N ARG A 762 22.44 -40.14 11.90
CA ARG A 762 23.46 -39.47 12.70
C ARG A 762 22.89 -38.27 13.49
N ARG A 763 21.89 -37.57 12.97
CA ARG A 763 21.23 -36.48 13.69
C ARG A 763 20.36 -36.99 14.82
N LEU A 764 19.70 -38.15 14.61
CA LEU A 764 18.83 -38.78 15.60
C LEU A 764 19.67 -39.37 16.75
N TYR A 765 20.75 -40.08 16.39
CA TYR A 765 21.68 -40.78 17.31
C TYR A 765 23.05 -40.11 17.29
N ARG A 766 23.12 -38.80 17.46
CA ARG A 766 24.38 -38.00 17.41
C ARG A 766 25.40 -38.37 18.48
N TYR A 767 24.97 -39.00 19.57
CA TYR A 767 25.78 -39.41 20.69
C TYR A 767 26.36 -40.85 20.49
N LYS A 768 25.96 -41.59 19.44
CA LYS A 768 26.50 -42.88 19.11
C LYS A 768 27.77 -42.79 18.24
N THR A 769 28.64 -43.74 18.36
CA THR A 769 29.90 -43.79 17.62
C THR A 769 29.71 -44.36 16.21
N TYR A 770 30.24 -43.66 15.21
CA TYR A 770 30.22 -44.11 13.80
C TYR A 770 31.65 -44.30 13.31
N GLN A 771 32.07 -45.56 13.05
CA GLN A 771 33.43 -45.88 12.58
C GLN A 771 33.41 -46.73 11.32
N ARG A 772 34.48 -46.64 10.50
CA ARG A 772 34.66 -47.57 9.37
C ARG A 772 35.42 -48.84 9.83
N LYS A 773 34.78 -50.01 9.64
CA LYS A 773 35.37 -51.32 9.88
C LYS A 773 35.35 -52.18 8.61
N VAL A 774 36.22 -53.15 8.53
CA VAL A 774 36.16 -54.20 7.50
C VAL A 774 35.21 -55.27 8.00
N VAL A 775 34.05 -55.41 7.33
CA VAL A 775 33.04 -56.43 7.59
C VAL A 775 32.86 -57.18 6.27
N ASP A 776 32.96 -58.52 6.28
CA ASP A 776 32.89 -59.41 5.11
C ASP A 776 33.84 -58.95 3.97
N ASN A 777 35.07 -58.63 4.30
CA ASN A 777 36.10 -58.15 3.39
C ASN A 777 35.81 -56.78 2.69
N VAL A 778 34.75 -56.06 3.14
CA VAL A 778 34.36 -54.73 2.60
C VAL A 778 34.42 -53.70 3.70
N LYS A 779 35.03 -52.56 3.39
CA LYS A 779 35.09 -51.41 4.32
C LYS A 779 33.73 -50.75 4.42
N GLN A 780 33.02 -50.93 5.53
CA GLN A 780 31.66 -50.42 5.80
C GLN A 780 31.64 -49.44 6.98
N THR A 781 30.65 -48.57 7.03
CA THR A 781 30.37 -47.71 8.19
C THR A 781 29.55 -48.52 9.18
N CYS A 782 30.03 -48.66 10.41
CA CYS A 782 29.36 -49.31 11.52
C CYS A 782 28.87 -48.27 12.53
N VAL A 783 27.71 -48.50 13.12
CA VAL A 783 27.11 -47.71 14.19
C VAL A 783 27.18 -48.57 15.46
N PHE A 784 27.88 -48.08 16.47
CA PHE A 784 28.07 -48.78 17.74
C PHE A 784 26.92 -48.51 18.69
N GLY A 785 26.50 -49.54 19.45
CA GLY A 785 25.42 -49.44 20.42
C GLY A 785 24.03 -49.24 19.83
N LEU A 786 23.83 -49.53 18.54
CA LEU A 786 22.51 -49.68 17.90
C LEU A 786 22.37 -51.07 17.30
N LYS A 787 21.29 -51.78 17.63
CA LYS A 787 20.97 -53.10 17.13
C LYS A 787 19.55 -53.17 16.62
N LEU A 788 19.29 -53.96 15.57
CA LEU A 788 17.95 -54.29 15.14
C LEU A 788 17.26 -55.19 16.18
N ARG A 789 16.03 -54.82 16.61
CA ARG A 789 15.19 -55.64 17.46
C ARG A 789 14.92 -56.96 16.72
N GLY A 790 15.25 -58.10 17.32
CA GLY A 790 15.19 -59.45 16.85
C GLY A 790 14.55 -59.64 15.48
N GLN A 791 15.35 -60.07 14.53
CA GLN A 791 14.82 -60.48 13.24
C GLN A 791 13.73 -61.53 13.48
N ARG A 792 12.46 -61.17 13.11
CA ARG A 792 11.60 -62.22 12.60
C ARG A 792 12.35 -62.74 11.37
N GLU A 793 12.84 -63.97 11.46
CA GLU A 793 13.40 -64.69 10.31
C GLU A 793 12.35 -64.66 9.20
N PHE A 794 12.67 -63.96 8.11
CA PHE A 794 11.89 -63.94 6.90
C PHE A 794 12.46 -65.00 5.93
#